data_4a930c5a057f5b67944461577884fe7f
#
_entry.id   4a930c5a057f5b67944461577884fe7f
#
_cell.length_a   1.000
_cell.length_b   1.000
_cell.length_c   1.000
_cell.angle_alpha   90.00
_cell.angle_beta   90.00
_cell.angle_gamma   90.00
#
_symmetry.space_group_name_H-M   'P 1'
#
loop_
_entity.id
_entity.type
_entity.pdbx_description
1 polymer ?
#
loop_
_entity_poly.entity_id
_entity_poly.type
_entity_poly.pdbx_seq_one_letter_code
_entity_poly.pdbx_strand_id
1 'polypeptide(L)'
;MRVRFFGGLSVATDDGDAVVPGRGQQSLLLRLAVDAGTTVSARALAEDLWPLDVPDDPRAALQSLVSRLRRALPAGSVSSTPGGYRLDVDRRDIDITHFQDLVAEARSTGDAARAGEALALWTGDVWTPGEGFDWLVRDLLEDRAHAERLAAASPAPVVIPAVPASVTTLIGRADELDAIRSRLATDRLVTILGPGGAGKTTLAVETARALADAIVVELAPAAPGEVWTAIAGAVGRGVRVRETTGPPATSAERVAEAVAGRDVVLVLDNCEHVSREAADAALTLLGMSSGVRILATSREPLGIPGEAFVDLGPLPPADADALFARRVRSARGSEPTPDEHEAAARIVRRLDGLPLAIELAAARSRTLTLAEIDAGLDDRFALLSRGPRLSSERHRTLRALIDWSWDTLTDPERVALRAAAVFPDGIGASDARAVATAFGVDADTLDALIDRSLLTRREGRFRMLETVREYGLDRLRTDGEEERYRRAAADVLTVLAAQWEQDVRGPGLPAALAWFDANDENLTAALRALARAGDRRAGARLLRSLLWPWAIRERSDDLRRAVAEVADPTTPLDDEPTIVVEAVALFSATFPEPGGTTGLSPEVFLARRLELEEAAHRHPSEVTALIPPLLRLAGSVLAAGDGDAARTWHVDVTDAELHAAPPWSRAILHTLHAGAAQNAGDAVTLGVESGRALEMFTEIGDPWGTGFASQLRAEWLILEGRLDEALLVTDRSSDAIRGLTSVSDFLQQRAQAVGIL
;
A
#
# COMPACT_ATOMS: atom_id res chain seq x y z
N MET A 1 23.27 14.35 37.82
CA MET A 1 22.11 15.27 37.92
C MET A 1 21.53 15.41 36.54
N ARG A 2 20.21 15.22 36.40
CA ARG A 2 19.50 15.42 35.12
C ARG A 2 18.52 16.57 35.24
N VAL A 3 18.44 17.43 34.24
CA VAL A 3 17.55 18.59 34.21
C VAL A 3 16.64 18.51 32.97
N ARG A 4 15.35 18.72 33.19
CA ARG A 4 14.34 18.74 32.11
C ARG A 4 13.63 20.07 32.09
N PHE A 5 13.39 20.56 30.88
CA PHE A 5 12.62 21.75 30.58
C PHE A 5 11.48 21.49 29.58
N PHE A 6 11.48 20.34 28.89
CA PHE A 6 10.37 19.93 28.05
C PHE A 6 9.23 19.34 28.91
N GLY A 7 8.06 19.97 28.86
CA GLY A 7 6.90 19.59 29.66
C GLY A 7 6.91 20.03 31.11
N GLY A 8 7.92 20.84 31.52
CA GLY A 8 8.03 21.38 32.89
C GLY A 8 9.45 21.30 33.47
N LEU A 9 9.76 22.16 34.44
CA LEU A 9 11.05 22.11 35.11
C LEU A 9 11.10 20.95 36.11
N SER A 10 12.03 20.01 35.90
CA SER A 10 12.38 18.98 36.88
C SER A 10 13.90 18.78 36.95
N VAL A 11 14.39 18.52 38.19
CA VAL A 11 15.82 18.29 38.42
C VAL A 11 15.94 16.99 39.22
N ALA A 12 16.35 15.92 38.56
CA ALA A 12 16.58 14.62 39.18
C ALA A 12 18.05 14.50 39.64
N THR A 13 18.26 14.06 40.87
CA THR A 13 19.57 13.84 41.48
C THR A 13 19.66 12.41 42.02
N ASP A 14 20.85 11.98 42.40
CA ASP A 14 21.06 10.67 42.99
C ASP A 14 20.34 10.48 44.36
N ASP A 15 20.04 11.59 45.02
CA ASP A 15 19.33 11.63 46.31
C ASP A 15 17.80 11.88 46.18
N GLY A 16 17.28 11.92 44.94
CA GLY A 16 15.87 12.23 44.66
C GLY A 16 15.70 13.55 43.87
N ASP A 17 14.44 13.98 43.70
CA ASP A 17 14.12 15.18 42.94
C ASP A 17 14.44 16.45 43.76
N ALA A 18 15.27 17.34 43.16
CA ALA A 18 15.59 18.62 43.76
C ALA A 18 14.58 19.70 43.34
N VAL A 19 14.06 20.44 44.31
CA VAL A 19 13.16 21.56 44.05
C VAL A 19 13.96 22.85 43.99
N VAL A 20 13.86 23.56 42.84
CA VAL A 20 14.45 24.90 42.66
C VAL A 20 13.36 25.94 42.96
N PRO A 21 13.35 26.54 44.13
CA PRO A 21 12.30 27.46 44.57
C PRO A 21 12.52 28.86 44.01
N GLY A 22 11.44 29.48 43.55
CA GLY A 22 11.46 30.89 43.16
C GLY A 22 11.95 31.16 41.73
N ARG A 23 11.25 32.07 41.04
CA ARG A 23 11.40 32.40 39.63
C ARG A 23 12.84 32.79 39.23
N GLY A 24 13.49 33.66 40.02
CA GLY A 24 14.86 34.09 39.73
C GLY A 24 15.92 32.98 39.78
N GLN A 25 15.77 31.97 40.66
CA GLN A 25 16.66 30.80 40.70
C GLN A 25 16.41 29.87 39.49
N GLN A 26 15.16 29.74 39.11
CA GLN A 26 14.74 28.96 37.94
C GLN A 26 15.22 29.59 36.62
N SER A 27 15.12 30.94 36.50
CA SER A 27 15.67 31.70 35.37
C SER A 27 17.19 31.57 35.30
N LEU A 28 17.88 31.64 36.43
CA LEU A 28 19.33 31.45 36.46
C LEU A 28 19.73 30.03 36.06
N LEU A 29 18.99 29.01 36.54
CA LEU A 29 19.24 27.62 36.18
C LEU A 29 19.06 27.41 34.64
N LEU A 30 17.93 27.88 34.09
CA LEU A 30 17.67 27.75 32.65
C LEU A 30 18.79 28.42 31.81
N ARG A 31 19.16 29.67 32.20
CA ARG A 31 20.20 30.41 31.46
C ARG A 31 21.56 29.70 31.49
N LEU A 32 21.95 29.15 32.65
CA LEU A 32 23.19 28.39 32.77
C LEU A 32 23.11 27.01 32.10
N ALA A 33 21.92 26.43 32.03
CA ALA A 33 21.69 25.13 31.38
C ALA A 33 21.87 25.19 29.85
N VAL A 34 21.44 26.27 29.22
CA VAL A 34 21.64 26.49 27.77
C VAL A 34 23.13 26.45 27.39
N ASP A 35 23.97 27.07 28.21
CA ASP A 35 25.41 27.11 28.02
C ASP A 35 26.16 26.13 28.96
N ALA A 36 25.57 25.00 29.32
CA ALA A 36 26.17 24.03 30.21
C ALA A 36 27.60 23.66 29.79
N GLY A 37 28.49 23.59 30.76
CA GLY A 37 29.93 23.35 30.55
C GLY A 37 30.73 24.60 30.17
N THR A 38 30.09 25.72 29.78
CA THR A 38 30.76 26.97 29.43
C THR A 38 30.54 28.05 30.48
N THR A 39 31.46 29.05 30.53
CA THR A 39 31.33 30.15 31.48
C THR A 39 30.46 31.26 30.92
N VAL A 40 29.33 31.54 31.55
CA VAL A 40 28.49 32.70 31.22
C VAL A 40 28.92 33.89 32.09
N SER A 41 29.19 35.02 31.45
CA SER A 41 29.67 36.22 32.15
C SER A 41 28.60 36.78 33.11
N ALA A 42 29.05 37.34 34.24
CA ALA A 42 28.10 37.94 35.21
C ALA A 42 27.31 39.09 34.56
N ARG A 43 27.84 39.76 33.56
CA ARG A 43 27.14 40.79 32.81
C ARG A 43 26.02 40.18 31.92
N ALA A 44 26.33 39.15 31.14
CA ALA A 44 25.32 38.49 30.32
C ALA A 44 24.19 37.90 31.17
N LEU A 45 24.53 37.25 32.27
CA LEU A 45 23.53 36.75 33.20
C LEU A 45 22.61 37.85 33.77
N ALA A 46 23.18 39.04 34.09
CA ALA A 46 22.41 40.17 34.57
C ALA A 46 21.46 40.73 33.52
N GLU A 47 21.95 40.88 32.26
CA GLU A 47 21.15 41.34 31.12
C GLU A 47 20.00 40.40 30.79
N ASP A 48 20.23 39.06 30.83
CA ASP A 48 19.20 38.04 30.54
C ASP A 48 18.20 37.85 31.68
N LEU A 49 18.65 38.00 32.93
CA LEU A 49 17.76 37.79 34.13
C LEU A 49 16.88 38.98 34.43
N TRP A 50 17.33 40.19 34.09
CA TRP A 50 16.62 41.45 34.41
C TRP A 50 16.56 42.38 33.16
N PRO A 51 15.88 41.98 32.08
CA PRO A 51 15.84 42.78 30.84
C PRO A 51 15.09 44.11 31.01
N LEU A 52 14.14 44.21 31.95
CA LEU A 52 13.31 45.39 32.14
C LEU A 52 13.48 46.02 33.55
N ASP A 53 13.74 45.21 34.59
CA ASP A 53 13.77 45.63 36.01
C ASP A 53 15.15 45.36 36.60
N VAL A 54 16.13 46.14 36.24
CA VAL A 54 17.51 45.98 36.68
C VAL A 54 17.65 46.38 38.15
N PRO A 55 18.12 45.47 39.05
CA PRO A 55 18.36 45.80 40.46
C PRO A 55 19.37 46.92 40.66
N ASP A 56 19.28 47.67 41.75
CA ASP A 56 20.23 48.74 42.09
C ASP A 56 21.69 48.25 42.17
N ASP A 57 21.91 47.00 42.60
CA ASP A 57 23.19 46.30 42.52
C ASP A 57 23.02 44.91 41.87
N PRO A 58 23.12 44.84 40.54
CA PRO A 58 22.95 43.58 39.82
C PRO A 58 23.97 42.51 40.21
N ARG A 59 25.17 42.92 40.63
CA ARG A 59 26.23 41.99 41.01
C ARG A 59 25.93 41.32 42.37
N ALA A 60 25.50 42.07 43.35
CA ALA A 60 25.09 41.55 44.66
C ALA A 60 23.80 40.66 44.52
N ALA A 61 22.87 41.11 43.70
CA ALA A 61 21.65 40.34 43.41
C ALA A 61 21.97 38.99 42.74
N LEU A 62 22.85 38.96 41.75
CA LEU A 62 23.30 37.74 41.07
C LEU A 62 24.03 36.79 42.03
N GLN A 63 24.94 37.32 42.87
CA GLN A 63 25.64 36.51 43.87
C GLN A 63 24.67 35.85 44.85
N SER A 64 23.62 36.57 45.27
CA SER A 64 22.56 36.04 46.15
C SER A 64 21.75 34.92 45.44
N LEU A 65 21.41 35.09 44.16
CA LEU A 65 20.73 34.07 43.38
C LEU A 65 21.57 32.80 43.20
N VAL A 66 22.85 32.95 42.86
CA VAL A 66 23.80 31.83 42.73
C VAL A 66 23.95 31.09 44.07
N SER A 67 24.08 31.82 45.18
CA SER A 67 24.19 31.21 46.50
C SER A 67 22.94 30.39 46.87
N ARG A 68 21.74 30.87 46.51
CA ARG A 68 20.48 30.16 46.71
C ARG A 68 20.34 28.98 45.79
N LEU A 69 20.71 29.10 44.53
CA LEU A 69 20.68 28.00 43.55
C LEU A 69 21.63 26.86 43.95
N ARG A 70 22.85 27.19 44.43
CA ARG A 70 23.80 26.18 44.95
C ARG A 70 23.29 25.39 46.15
N ARG A 71 22.39 25.98 46.96
CA ARG A 71 21.76 25.26 48.07
C ARG A 71 20.64 24.35 47.66
N ALA A 72 20.04 24.62 46.50
CA ALA A 72 18.97 23.82 45.91
C ALA A 72 19.48 22.67 45.06
N LEU A 73 20.73 22.71 44.60
CA LEU A 73 21.34 21.73 43.71
C LEU A 73 22.46 20.95 44.45
N PRO A 74 22.85 19.76 43.95
CA PRO A 74 23.98 19.00 44.48
C PRO A 74 25.26 19.84 44.50
N ALA A 75 26.11 19.59 45.52
CA ALA A 75 27.36 20.33 45.69
C ALA A 75 28.24 20.18 44.44
N GLY A 76 28.78 21.31 43.96
CA GLY A 76 29.62 21.34 42.78
C GLY A 76 28.90 21.54 41.45
N SER A 77 27.54 21.47 41.39
CA SER A 77 26.81 21.67 40.12
C SER A 77 26.94 23.05 39.53
N VAL A 78 27.22 24.09 40.32
CA VAL A 78 27.46 25.47 39.87
C VAL A 78 28.79 25.96 40.38
N SER A 79 29.75 26.23 39.47
CA SER A 79 31.08 26.75 39.78
C SER A 79 31.17 28.25 39.50
N SER A 80 32.10 28.94 40.24
CA SER A 80 32.50 30.31 39.97
C SER A 80 33.80 30.28 39.22
N THR A 81 33.87 31.04 38.13
CA THR A 81 35.08 31.24 37.31
C THR A 81 35.53 32.69 37.32
N PRO A 82 36.77 33.05 36.91
CA PRO A 82 37.23 34.44 36.91
C PRO A 82 36.34 35.38 36.08
N GLY A 83 35.55 34.85 35.12
CA GLY A 83 34.70 35.66 34.24
C GLY A 83 33.20 35.59 34.54
N GLY A 84 32.71 34.69 35.41
CA GLY A 84 31.29 34.49 35.63
C GLY A 84 30.93 33.19 36.37
N TYR A 85 29.88 32.51 35.91
CA TYR A 85 29.40 31.27 36.49
C TYR A 85 29.21 30.21 35.43
N ARG A 86 29.34 28.94 35.84
CA ARG A 86 29.18 27.78 34.93
C ARG A 86 28.36 26.71 35.62
N LEU A 87 27.47 26.06 34.85
CA LEU A 87 26.79 24.83 35.26
C LEU A 87 27.67 23.66 34.85
N ASP A 88 28.11 22.88 35.84
CA ASP A 88 28.98 21.70 35.64
C ASP A 88 28.13 20.44 35.54
N VAL A 89 27.33 20.35 34.48
CA VAL A 89 26.46 19.23 34.14
C VAL A 89 26.73 18.88 32.67
N ASP A 90 26.76 17.59 32.36
CA ASP A 90 26.92 17.13 30.97
C ASP A 90 25.72 17.62 30.14
N ARG A 91 25.97 18.13 28.95
CA ARG A 91 24.92 18.59 28.01
C ARG A 91 23.89 17.51 27.70
N ARG A 92 24.31 16.23 27.72
CA ARG A 92 23.42 15.07 27.53
C ARG A 92 22.47 14.81 28.68
N ASP A 93 22.77 15.32 29.85
CA ASP A 93 21.92 15.25 31.03
C ASP A 93 20.91 16.40 31.15
N ILE A 94 20.89 17.31 30.18
CA ILE A 94 19.95 18.42 30.05
C ILE A 94 19.18 18.26 28.75
N ASP A 95 17.87 18.08 28.80
CA ASP A 95 17.04 17.73 27.66
C ASP A 95 17.12 18.73 26.49
N ILE A 96 17.08 20.03 26.76
CA ILE A 96 17.19 21.08 25.70
C ILE A 96 18.55 21.08 25.00
N THR A 97 19.65 20.92 25.73
CA THR A 97 20.99 20.89 25.11
C THR A 97 21.28 19.57 24.44
N HIS A 98 20.80 18.46 24.98
CA HIS A 98 20.89 17.16 24.33
C HIS A 98 20.08 17.14 23.01
N PHE A 99 18.88 17.72 23.01
CA PHE A 99 18.08 17.94 21.81
C PHE A 99 18.86 18.74 20.75
N GLN A 100 19.42 19.91 21.13
CA GLN A 100 20.18 20.75 20.21
C GLN A 100 21.41 20.03 19.64
N ASP A 101 22.15 19.28 20.46
CA ASP A 101 23.32 18.53 20.04
C ASP A 101 22.93 17.41 19.01
N LEU A 102 21.84 16.68 19.24
CA LEU A 102 21.32 15.68 18.32
C LEU A 102 20.83 16.31 16.99
N VAL A 103 20.14 17.46 17.05
CA VAL A 103 19.71 18.18 15.85
C VAL A 103 20.91 18.70 15.05
N ALA A 104 21.94 19.22 15.72
CA ALA A 104 23.17 19.66 15.06
C ALA A 104 23.92 18.49 14.38
N GLU A 105 23.99 17.33 15.05
CA GLU A 105 24.55 16.10 14.47
C GLU A 105 23.73 15.64 13.27
N ALA A 106 22.40 15.56 13.40
CA ALA A 106 21.48 15.20 12.30
C ALA A 106 21.61 16.17 11.12
N ARG A 107 21.75 17.47 11.38
CA ARG A 107 21.93 18.50 10.34
C ARG A 107 23.25 18.32 9.57
N SER A 108 24.33 17.97 10.27
CA SER A 108 25.65 17.79 9.65
C SER A 108 25.79 16.50 8.86
N THR A 109 25.08 15.45 9.26
CA THR A 109 25.16 14.09 8.67
C THR A 109 24.00 13.76 7.74
N GLY A 110 22.90 14.51 7.81
CA GLY A 110 21.65 14.15 7.15
C GLY A 110 20.96 12.92 7.78
N ASP A 111 21.33 12.53 9.00
CA ASP A 111 20.86 11.31 9.67
C ASP A 111 19.48 11.52 10.30
N ALA A 112 18.48 10.97 9.64
CA ALA A 112 17.09 11.02 10.07
C ALA A 112 16.80 10.22 11.34
N ALA A 113 17.57 9.17 11.64
CA ALA A 113 17.42 8.44 12.90
C ALA A 113 17.83 9.32 14.10
N ARG A 114 18.89 10.10 13.94
CA ARG A 114 19.32 11.10 14.94
C ARG A 114 18.27 12.20 15.12
N ALA A 115 17.67 12.66 14.04
CA ALA A 115 16.55 13.61 14.11
C ALA A 115 15.35 13.01 14.88
N GLY A 116 15.03 11.74 14.67
CA GLY A 116 14.00 11.02 15.42
C GLY A 116 14.34 10.88 16.92
N GLU A 117 15.60 10.60 17.26
CA GLU A 117 16.06 10.56 18.65
C GLU A 117 15.93 11.94 19.33
N ALA A 118 16.26 13.02 18.61
CA ALA A 118 16.06 14.37 19.11
C ALA A 118 14.59 14.66 19.41
N LEU A 119 13.68 14.35 18.46
CA LEU A 119 12.25 14.56 18.62
C LEU A 119 11.64 13.75 19.78
N ALA A 120 12.18 12.58 20.09
CA ALA A 120 11.75 11.78 21.23
C ALA A 120 12.02 12.43 22.59
N LEU A 121 12.95 13.39 22.67
CA LEU A 121 13.20 14.17 23.88
C LEU A 121 12.13 15.25 24.11
N TRP A 122 11.38 15.64 23.07
CA TRP A 122 10.37 16.69 23.14
C TRP A 122 9.06 16.15 23.74
N THR A 123 8.97 16.17 25.08
CA THR A 123 7.85 15.55 25.82
C THR A 123 6.70 16.52 26.15
N GLY A 124 6.79 17.78 25.74
CA GLY A 124 5.78 18.82 26.00
C GLY A 124 6.34 20.21 25.70
N ASP A 125 5.57 21.26 25.99
CA ASP A 125 5.98 22.63 25.74
C ASP A 125 7.29 22.99 26.44
N VAL A 126 8.07 23.88 25.84
CA VAL A 126 9.32 24.40 26.44
C VAL A 126 8.94 25.20 27.68
N TRP A 127 9.36 24.71 28.82
CA TRP A 127 9.11 25.43 30.07
C TRP A 127 10.08 26.62 30.21
N THR A 128 9.55 27.79 30.48
CA THR A 128 10.32 29.01 30.81
C THR A 128 9.78 29.65 32.08
N PRO A 129 10.64 30.30 32.87
CA PRO A 129 10.20 30.96 34.11
C PRO A 129 9.50 32.31 33.88
N GLY A 130 9.29 32.73 32.62
CA GLY A 130 8.60 33.96 32.20
C GLY A 130 9.33 34.71 31.11
N GLU A 131 8.98 35.99 30.90
CA GLU A 131 9.53 36.87 29.88
C GLU A 131 11.07 36.92 29.92
N GLY A 132 11.70 37.06 28.71
CA GLY A 132 13.15 37.14 28.57
C GLY A 132 13.80 35.88 27.95
N PHE A 133 13.05 34.78 27.77
CA PHE A 133 13.54 33.54 27.13
C PHE A 133 12.86 33.21 25.80
N ASP A 134 12.13 34.17 25.21
CA ASP A 134 11.42 33.97 23.94
C ASP A 134 12.38 33.62 22.78
N TRP A 135 13.63 34.13 22.83
CA TRP A 135 14.67 33.75 21.89
C TRP A 135 15.00 32.24 21.95
N LEU A 136 15.12 31.68 23.15
CA LEU A 136 15.40 30.24 23.36
C LEU A 136 14.25 29.37 22.82
N VAL A 137 13.01 29.76 23.12
CA VAL A 137 11.83 29.05 22.64
C VAL A 137 11.80 29.07 21.11
N ARG A 138 12.09 30.21 20.49
CA ARG A 138 12.14 30.33 19.03
C ARG A 138 13.23 29.44 18.44
N ASP A 139 14.46 29.49 18.95
CA ASP A 139 15.58 28.69 18.47
C ASP A 139 15.28 27.18 18.59
N LEU A 140 14.68 26.74 19.72
CA LEU A 140 14.30 25.35 19.93
C LEU A 140 13.16 24.91 18.99
N LEU A 141 12.20 25.78 18.68
CA LEU A 141 11.13 25.51 17.72
C LEU A 141 11.67 25.43 16.28
N GLU A 142 12.64 26.29 15.91
CA GLU A 142 13.33 26.21 14.62
C GLU A 142 14.13 24.91 14.48
N ASP A 143 14.85 24.51 15.53
CA ASP A 143 15.59 23.26 15.57
C ASP A 143 14.65 22.06 15.52
N ARG A 144 13.50 22.11 16.21
CA ARG A 144 12.46 21.09 16.12
C ARG A 144 11.90 20.98 14.72
N ALA A 145 11.52 22.08 14.10
CA ALA A 145 11.02 22.07 12.71
C ALA A 145 12.08 21.52 11.73
N HIS A 146 13.36 21.76 12.01
CA HIS A 146 14.44 21.18 11.22
C HIS A 146 14.59 19.66 11.44
N ALA A 147 14.53 19.20 12.69
CA ALA A 147 14.57 17.78 13.03
C ALA A 147 13.35 17.03 12.44
N GLU A 148 12.17 17.64 12.49
CA GLU A 148 10.94 17.09 11.87
C GLU A 148 11.11 16.96 10.35
N ARG A 149 11.71 17.94 9.67
CA ARG A 149 12.02 17.84 8.23
C ARG A 149 13.01 16.73 7.93
N LEU A 150 14.08 16.59 8.70
CA LEU A 150 15.07 15.53 8.52
C LEU A 150 14.48 14.15 8.84
N ALA A 151 13.70 14.03 9.91
CA ALA A 151 13.02 12.80 10.26
C ALA A 151 11.93 12.42 9.23
N ALA A 152 11.25 13.42 8.65
CA ALA A 152 10.28 13.20 7.57
C ALA A 152 10.96 12.92 6.21
N ALA A 153 12.20 13.33 6.03
CA ALA A 153 13.02 12.98 4.85
C ALA A 153 13.52 11.52 4.92
N SER A 154 13.54 10.92 6.12
CA SER A 154 13.60 9.48 6.24
C SER A 154 12.21 8.93 5.89
N PRO A 155 12.08 7.93 5.02
CA PRO A 155 10.78 7.34 4.79
C PRO A 155 10.22 6.88 6.15
N ALA A 156 9.08 7.45 6.55
CA ALA A 156 8.33 6.94 7.69
C ALA A 156 8.21 5.41 7.50
N PRO A 157 8.27 4.59 8.57
CA PRO A 157 8.08 3.17 8.41
C PRO A 157 6.74 2.99 7.70
N VAL A 158 6.83 2.65 6.41
CA VAL A 158 5.67 2.28 5.61
C VAL A 158 5.07 1.11 6.36
N VAL A 159 3.79 1.20 6.70
CA VAL A 159 3.03 0.03 7.11
C VAL A 159 2.96 -0.83 5.84
N ILE A 160 3.99 -1.65 5.65
CA ILE A 160 4.00 -2.69 4.63
C ILE A 160 2.80 -3.56 5.01
N PRO A 161 1.92 -3.91 4.06
CA PRO A 161 0.90 -4.92 4.31
C PRO A 161 1.65 -6.11 4.90
N ALA A 162 1.33 -6.47 6.13
CA ALA A 162 2.04 -7.54 6.83
C ALA A 162 2.06 -8.76 5.90
N VAL A 163 3.25 -9.26 5.60
CA VAL A 163 3.40 -10.49 4.80
C VAL A 163 2.44 -11.52 5.41
N PRO A 164 1.50 -12.10 4.64
CA PRO A 164 0.37 -12.86 5.19
C PRO A 164 0.80 -13.86 6.25
N ALA A 165 0.12 -13.91 7.41
CA ALA A 165 0.51 -14.82 8.48
C ALA A 165 0.45 -16.28 8.00
N SER A 166 1.53 -17.06 8.15
CA SER A 166 1.49 -18.50 7.86
C SER A 166 0.68 -19.22 8.92
N VAL A 167 -0.37 -19.89 8.52
CA VAL A 167 -1.13 -20.78 9.38
C VAL A 167 -0.38 -22.09 9.64
N THR A 168 0.66 -22.37 8.85
CA THR A 168 1.41 -23.63 8.89
C THR A 168 2.89 -23.40 9.14
N THR A 169 3.44 -24.06 10.15
CA THR A 169 4.88 -24.09 10.43
C THR A 169 5.60 -24.79 9.29
N LEU A 170 6.64 -24.15 8.73
CA LEU A 170 7.52 -24.75 7.74
C LEU A 170 8.25 -25.95 8.35
N ILE A 171 8.32 -27.06 7.62
CA ILE A 171 9.00 -28.29 8.04
C ILE A 171 10.19 -28.51 7.10
N GLY A 172 11.38 -28.71 7.67
CA GLY A 172 12.56 -29.19 6.97
C GLY A 172 13.08 -28.27 5.87
N ARG A 173 13.25 -26.97 6.11
CA ARG A 173 13.75 -26.01 5.12
C ARG A 173 14.66 -24.95 5.77
N ALA A 174 15.29 -25.30 6.90
CA ALA A 174 16.15 -24.36 7.62
C ALA A 174 17.39 -23.99 6.79
N ASP A 175 18.01 -25.00 6.17
CA ASP A 175 19.23 -24.81 5.37
C ASP A 175 18.97 -23.95 4.13
N GLU A 176 17.82 -24.13 3.47
CA GLU A 176 17.43 -23.31 2.32
C GLU A 176 17.07 -21.88 2.73
N LEU A 177 16.40 -21.68 3.89
CA LEU A 177 16.17 -20.34 4.43
C LEU A 177 17.47 -19.60 4.70
N ASP A 178 18.45 -20.27 5.32
CA ASP A 178 19.75 -19.69 5.61
C ASP A 178 20.56 -19.44 4.33
N ALA A 179 20.47 -20.33 3.34
CA ALA A 179 21.08 -20.13 2.03
C ALA A 179 20.50 -18.91 1.31
N ILE A 180 19.16 -18.72 1.31
CA ILE A 180 18.52 -17.55 0.71
C ILE A 180 18.97 -16.28 1.41
N ARG A 181 18.97 -16.24 2.74
CA ARG A 181 19.42 -15.07 3.52
C ARG A 181 20.87 -14.72 3.23
N SER A 182 21.74 -15.71 3.19
CA SER A 182 23.17 -15.54 2.87
C SER A 182 23.35 -14.99 1.45
N ARG A 183 22.61 -15.50 0.49
CA ARG A 183 22.64 -15.01 -0.89
C ARG A 183 22.12 -13.58 -0.99
N LEU A 184 20.97 -13.27 -0.39
CA LEU A 184 20.42 -11.91 -0.39
C LEU A 184 21.33 -10.87 0.28
N ALA A 185 22.26 -11.30 1.14
CA ALA A 185 23.26 -10.41 1.72
C ALA A 185 24.36 -10.01 0.71
N THR A 186 24.68 -10.87 -0.28
CA THR A 186 25.76 -10.67 -1.27
C THR A 186 25.25 -10.39 -2.67
N ASP A 187 24.14 -10.98 -3.04
CA ASP A 187 23.57 -10.94 -4.38
C ASP A 187 22.29 -10.11 -4.38
N ARG A 188 22.09 -9.32 -5.43
CA ARG A 188 20.90 -8.45 -5.56
C ARG A 188 19.71 -9.14 -6.22
N LEU A 189 19.94 -10.29 -6.86
CA LEU A 189 18.90 -11.13 -7.45
C LEU A 189 19.13 -12.58 -7.05
N VAL A 190 18.17 -13.15 -6.35
CA VAL A 190 18.17 -14.56 -5.94
C VAL A 190 16.89 -15.21 -6.48
N THR A 191 17.04 -16.32 -7.20
CA THR A 191 15.91 -17.08 -7.71
C THR A 191 15.83 -18.44 -7.04
N ILE A 192 14.68 -18.71 -6.42
CA ILE A 192 14.34 -20.05 -5.89
C ILE A 192 13.83 -20.88 -7.05
N LEU A 193 14.63 -21.86 -7.47
CA LEU A 193 14.28 -22.79 -8.54
C LEU A 193 13.72 -24.09 -7.97
N GLY A 194 12.70 -24.63 -8.61
CA GLY A 194 12.18 -25.93 -8.23
C GLY A 194 10.89 -26.31 -8.91
N PRO A 195 10.49 -27.59 -8.87
CA PRO A 195 9.26 -28.06 -9.50
C PRO A 195 8.01 -27.45 -8.85
N GLY A 196 6.87 -27.54 -9.57
CA GLY A 196 5.57 -27.22 -9.00
C GLY A 196 5.29 -28.02 -7.72
N GLY A 197 4.75 -27.41 -6.69
CA GLY A 197 4.42 -28.07 -5.43
C GLY A 197 5.62 -28.35 -4.50
N ALA A 198 6.84 -27.88 -4.82
CA ALA A 198 8.03 -28.01 -3.94
C ALA A 198 8.01 -27.07 -2.73
N GLY A 199 7.12 -26.07 -2.71
CA GLY A 199 7.01 -25.10 -1.61
C GLY A 199 7.80 -23.81 -1.81
N LYS A 200 8.13 -23.41 -3.07
CA LYS A 200 8.88 -22.19 -3.40
C LYS A 200 8.22 -20.94 -2.82
N THR A 201 6.94 -20.74 -3.09
CA THR A 201 6.13 -19.62 -2.57
C THR A 201 6.16 -19.56 -1.04
N THR A 202 5.97 -20.73 -0.37
CA THR A 202 6.00 -20.79 1.09
C THR A 202 7.36 -20.36 1.64
N LEU A 203 8.45 -20.81 1.02
CA LEU A 203 9.81 -20.48 1.41
C LEU A 203 10.12 -18.99 1.17
N ALA A 204 9.71 -18.43 0.04
CA ALA A 204 9.87 -17.01 -0.28
C ALA A 204 9.09 -16.10 0.69
N VAL A 205 7.85 -16.44 1.01
CA VAL A 205 7.01 -15.72 1.98
C VAL A 205 7.59 -15.80 3.39
N GLU A 206 8.09 -16.96 3.84
CA GLU A 206 8.75 -17.08 5.14
C GLU A 206 10.08 -16.30 5.19
N THR A 207 10.81 -16.25 4.09
CA THR A 207 12.00 -15.38 3.97
C THR A 207 11.59 -13.91 4.09
N ALA A 208 10.57 -13.48 3.36
CA ALA A 208 10.06 -12.10 3.39
C ALA A 208 9.65 -11.65 4.79
N ARG A 209 9.01 -12.52 5.58
CA ARG A 209 8.63 -12.22 6.97
C ARG A 209 9.80 -11.96 7.91
N ALA A 210 10.92 -12.57 7.64
CA ALA A 210 12.13 -12.42 8.47
C ALA A 210 12.93 -11.16 8.09
N LEU A 211 12.54 -10.44 7.03
CA LEU A 211 13.18 -9.23 6.55
C LEU A 211 12.44 -7.99 7.04
N ALA A 212 13.18 -6.92 7.31
CA ALA A 212 12.63 -5.68 7.84
C ALA A 212 11.76 -4.92 6.82
N ASP A 213 12.10 -5.02 5.53
CA ASP A 213 11.40 -4.35 4.43
C ASP A 213 11.30 -5.31 3.23
N ALA A 214 10.14 -5.97 3.08
CA ALA A 214 9.88 -6.89 1.97
C ALA A 214 8.48 -6.68 1.42
N ILE A 215 8.36 -6.66 0.08
CA ILE A 215 7.11 -6.54 -0.66
C ILE A 215 6.91 -7.80 -1.48
N VAL A 216 5.78 -8.47 -1.29
CA VAL A 216 5.45 -9.69 -2.06
C VAL A 216 4.55 -9.31 -3.23
N VAL A 217 4.98 -9.69 -4.42
CA VAL A 217 4.29 -9.51 -5.70
C VAL A 217 3.91 -10.91 -6.23
N GLU A 218 2.64 -11.22 -6.22
CA GLU A 218 2.12 -12.49 -6.76
C GLU A 218 1.92 -12.32 -8.27
N LEU A 219 2.74 -12.97 -9.10
CA LEU A 219 2.66 -12.88 -10.56
C LEU A 219 1.78 -13.98 -11.18
N ALA A 220 1.35 -14.98 -10.41
CA ALA A 220 0.49 -16.05 -10.91
C ALA A 220 -0.76 -15.55 -11.66
N PRO A 221 -1.45 -14.49 -11.24
CA PRO A 221 -2.60 -13.94 -11.93
C PRO A 221 -2.26 -13.08 -13.14
N ALA A 222 -1.04 -12.51 -13.21
CA ALA A 222 -0.66 -11.53 -14.22
C ALA A 222 -0.64 -12.12 -15.64
N ALA A 223 -1.27 -11.46 -16.60
CA ALA A 223 -1.15 -11.82 -18.00
C ALA A 223 0.12 -11.19 -18.61
N PRO A 224 0.56 -11.67 -19.80
CA PRO A 224 1.61 -10.98 -20.55
C PRO A 224 1.27 -9.49 -20.76
N GLY A 225 2.22 -8.61 -20.45
CA GLY A 225 2.06 -7.15 -20.48
C GLY A 225 1.68 -6.51 -19.14
N GLU A 226 1.52 -7.29 -18.04
CA GLU A 226 0.98 -6.79 -16.78
C GLU A 226 1.93 -6.89 -15.58
N VAL A 227 3.12 -7.40 -15.79
CA VAL A 227 4.10 -7.54 -14.68
C VAL A 227 4.34 -6.20 -13.98
N TRP A 228 4.47 -5.11 -14.72
CA TRP A 228 4.64 -3.77 -14.14
C TRP A 228 3.40 -3.30 -13.36
N THR A 229 2.22 -3.67 -13.80
CA THR A 229 0.97 -3.37 -13.08
C THR A 229 0.89 -4.13 -11.77
N ALA A 230 1.24 -5.42 -11.77
CA ALA A 230 1.29 -6.24 -10.56
C ALA A 230 2.31 -5.70 -9.55
N ILE A 231 3.51 -5.33 -10.03
CA ILE A 231 4.55 -4.72 -9.19
C ILE A 231 4.08 -3.37 -8.63
N ALA A 232 3.54 -2.49 -9.47
CA ALA A 232 3.03 -1.19 -9.05
C ALA A 232 1.88 -1.31 -8.04
N GLY A 233 0.96 -2.26 -8.26
CA GLY A 233 -0.13 -2.55 -7.32
C GLY A 233 0.36 -3.05 -5.96
N ALA A 234 1.38 -3.91 -5.93
CA ALA A 234 1.97 -4.39 -4.68
C ALA A 234 2.78 -3.29 -3.97
N VAL A 235 3.57 -2.53 -4.72
CA VAL A 235 4.39 -1.41 -4.21
C VAL A 235 3.49 -0.26 -3.78
N GLY A 236 2.46 0.10 -4.54
CA GLY A 236 1.51 1.16 -4.21
C GLY A 236 0.68 0.90 -2.95
N ARG A 237 0.44 -0.37 -2.61
CA ARG A 237 -0.17 -0.74 -1.31
C ARG A 237 0.78 -0.52 -0.12
N GLY A 238 2.09 -0.43 -0.37
CA GLY A 238 3.12 -0.33 0.66
C GLY A 238 3.99 0.93 0.59
N VAL A 239 3.89 1.75 -0.46
CA VAL A 239 4.80 2.88 -0.70
C VAL A 239 4.06 4.11 -1.22
N ARG A 240 4.40 5.26 -0.66
CA ARG A 240 3.86 6.57 -1.02
C ARG A 240 4.62 7.13 -2.23
N VAL A 241 3.93 7.40 -3.33
CA VAL A 241 4.50 8.03 -4.52
C VAL A 241 4.48 9.55 -4.34
N ARG A 242 5.60 10.23 -4.59
CA ARG A 242 5.67 11.70 -4.64
C ARG A 242 5.02 12.20 -5.93
N GLU A 243 4.10 13.16 -5.82
CA GLU A 243 3.66 13.91 -6.99
C GLU A 243 4.83 14.76 -7.53
N THR A 244 5.26 14.45 -8.74
CA THR A 244 6.12 15.36 -9.52
C THR A 244 5.22 16.19 -10.43
N THR A 245 5.45 17.49 -10.48
CA THR A 245 4.83 18.43 -11.43
C THR A 245 5.41 18.18 -12.84
N GLY A 246 5.20 16.97 -13.37
CA GLY A 246 5.68 16.51 -14.67
C GLY A 246 4.63 15.69 -15.41
N PRO A 247 4.89 15.30 -16.66
CA PRO A 247 4.01 14.40 -17.39
C PRO A 247 3.83 13.08 -16.62
N PRO A 248 2.71 12.37 -16.79
CA PRO A 248 2.40 11.15 -16.04
C PRO A 248 3.53 10.12 -16.22
N ALA A 249 4.16 9.72 -15.12
CA ALA A 249 5.23 8.74 -15.11
C ALA A 249 4.69 7.35 -15.47
N THR A 250 5.50 6.56 -16.17
CA THR A 250 5.19 5.14 -16.44
C THR A 250 5.10 4.34 -15.13
N SER A 251 4.44 3.18 -15.15
CA SER A 251 4.37 2.28 -13.99
C SER A 251 5.77 1.90 -13.48
N ALA A 252 6.75 1.75 -14.37
CA ALA A 252 8.15 1.49 -14.03
C ALA A 252 8.79 2.65 -13.26
N GLU A 253 8.60 3.88 -13.73
CA GLU A 253 9.14 5.09 -13.08
C GLU A 253 8.52 5.31 -11.70
N ARG A 254 7.21 5.11 -11.58
CA ARG A 254 6.51 5.19 -10.27
C ARG A 254 7.04 4.17 -9.27
N VAL A 255 7.21 2.92 -9.69
CA VAL A 255 7.79 1.88 -8.82
C VAL A 255 9.22 2.24 -8.44
N ALA A 256 10.04 2.70 -9.39
CA ALA A 256 11.42 3.07 -9.13
C ALA A 256 11.53 4.25 -8.15
N GLU A 257 10.69 5.26 -8.30
CA GLU A 257 10.60 6.40 -7.37
C GLU A 257 10.18 5.95 -5.97
N ALA A 258 9.18 5.07 -5.91
CA ALA A 258 8.65 4.53 -4.65
C ALA A 258 9.66 3.70 -3.85
N VAL A 259 10.61 3.04 -4.53
CA VAL A 259 11.67 2.24 -3.88
C VAL A 259 13.01 2.99 -3.83
N ALA A 260 13.10 4.20 -4.38
CA ALA A 260 14.33 4.99 -4.42
C ALA A 260 14.82 5.32 -2.99
N GLY A 261 16.12 5.08 -2.74
CA GLY A 261 16.74 5.35 -1.44
C GLY A 261 16.33 4.40 -0.30
N ARG A 262 15.64 3.28 -0.61
CA ARG A 262 15.27 2.25 0.36
C ARG A 262 16.06 0.97 0.15
N ASP A 263 16.33 0.25 1.25
CA ASP A 263 16.81 -1.13 1.23
C ASP A 263 15.59 -2.07 1.30
N VAL A 264 15.03 -2.43 0.14
CA VAL A 264 13.81 -3.24 0.05
C VAL A 264 14.06 -4.53 -0.71
N VAL A 265 13.43 -5.62 -0.27
CA VAL A 265 13.40 -6.90 -1.01
C VAL A 265 12.04 -7.05 -1.69
N LEU A 266 12.04 -7.08 -3.02
CA LEU A 266 10.87 -7.41 -3.82
C LEU A 266 10.83 -8.93 -4.04
N VAL A 267 9.79 -9.58 -3.56
CA VAL A 267 9.56 -11.00 -3.81
C VAL A 267 8.65 -11.14 -5.02
N LEU A 268 9.19 -11.62 -6.14
CA LEU A 268 8.44 -11.90 -7.35
C LEU A 268 8.06 -13.39 -7.35
N ASP A 269 6.81 -13.70 -7.01
CA ASP A 269 6.37 -15.09 -6.89
C ASP A 269 5.72 -15.58 -8.18
N ASN A 270 6.06 -16.82 -8.58
CA ASN A 270 5.51 -17.52 -9.75
C ASN A 270 5.84 -16.84 -11.11
N CYS A 271 7.14 -16.61 -11.36
CA CYS A 271 7.61 -15.93 -12.57
C CYS A 271 7.50 -16.77 -13.88
N GLU A 272 7.32 -18.09 -13.80
CA GLU A 272 7.48 -19.02 -14.92
C GLU A 272 6.59 -18.75 -16.14
N HIS A 273 5.39 -18.20 -15.98
CA HIS A 273 4.46 -17.93 -17.09
C HIS A 273 4.64 -16.53 -17.72
N VAL A 274 5.37 -15.64 -17.03
CA VAL A 274 5.72 -14.29 -17.49
C VAL A 274 7.23 -14.04 -17.38
N SER A 275 8.06 -15.10 -17.50
CA SER A 275 9.48 -15.12 -17.18
C SER A 275 10.27 -14.02 -17.88
N ARG A 276 9.99 -13.75 -19.16
CA ARG A 276 10.66 -12.71 -19.93
C ARG A 276 10.36 -11.31 -19.39
N GLU A 277 9.10 -11.01 -19.10
CA GLU A 277 8.71 -9.70 -18.60
C GLU A 277 9.16 -9.50 -17.15
N ALA A 278 9.10 -10.56 -16.34
CA ALA A 278 9.65 -10.55 -14.97
C ALA A 278 11.16 -10.29 -14.97
N ALA A 279 11.89 -10.89 -15.93
CA ALA A 279 13.30 -10.64 -16.14
C ALA A 279 13.60 -9.19 -16.54
N ASP A 280 12.84 -8.63 -17.49
CA ASP A 280 12.98 -7.25 -17.96
C ASP A 280 12.66 -6.26 -16.81
N ALA A 281 11.61 -6.52 -16.04
CA ALA A 281 11.25 -5.71 -14.86
C ALA A 281 12.34 -5.78 -13.78
N ALA A 282 12.86 -6.98 -13.49
CA ALA A 282 13.95 -7.17 -12.53
C ALA A 282 15.21 -6.40 -12.93
N LEU A 283 15.63 -6.50 -14.21
CA LEU A 283 16.78 -5.75 -14.72
C LEU A 283 16.59 -4.24 -14.60
N THR A 284 15.41 -3.73 -14.94
CA THR A 284 15.08 -2.31 -14.85
C THR A 284 15.17 -1.82 -13.40
N LEU A 285 14.53 -2.51 -12.45
CA LEU A 285 14.53 -2.15 -11.03
C LEU A 285 15.94 -2.19 -10.43
N LEU A 286 16.71 -3.23 -10.73
CA LEU A 286 18.10 -3.35 -10.29
C LEU A 286 19.01 -2.28 -10.88
N GLY A 287 18.71 -1.80 -12.10
CA GLY A 287 19.43 -0.70 -12.74
C GLY A 287 19.10 0.67 -12.15
N MET A 288 17.86 0.89 -11.72
CA MET A 288 17.37 2.18 -11.24
C MET A 288 17.67 2.44 -9.75
N SER A 289 17.79 1.41 -8.92
CA SER A 289 18.02 1.56 -7.47
C SER A 289 19.07 0.58 -6.95
N SER A 290 20.07 1.10 -6.21
CA SER A 290 21.11 0.27 -5.58
C SER A 290 20.63 -0.47 -4.33
N GLY A 291 19.58 0.01 -3.65
CA GLY A 291 19.01 -0.57 -2.43
C GLY A 291 18.01 -1.69 -2.69
N VAL A 292 17.55 -1.85 -3.95
CA VAL A 292 16.60 -2.92 -4.29
C VAL A 292 17.32 -4.26 -4.43
N ARG A 293 16.76 -5.28 -3.78
CA ARG A 293 17.07 -6.69 -3.98
C ARG A 293 15.83 -7.42 -4.43
N ILE A 294 15.99 -8.48 -5.20
CA ILE A 294 14.88 -9.28 -5.75
C ILE A 294 15.04 -10.73 -5.32
N LEU A 295 13.96 -11.30 -4.78
CA LEU A 295 13.80 -12.72 -4.54
C LEU A 295 12.73 -13.26 -5.48
N ALA A 296 13.11 -14.01 -6.49
CA ALA A 296 12.19 -14.59 -7.44
C ALA A 296 11.88 -16.06 -7.11
N THR A 297 10.66 -16.52 -7.43
CA THR A 297 10.36 -17.95 -7.48
C THR A 297 10.00 -18.36 -8.90
N SER A 298 10.59 -19.44 -9.41
CA SER A 298 10.35 -19.90 -10.76
C SER A 298 10.60 -21.39 -10.91
N ARG A 299 10.10 -21.99 -12.00
CA ARG A 299 10.46 -23.36 -12.43
C ARG A 299 11.72 -23.38 -13.29
N GLU A 300 12.07 -22.24 -13.88
CA GLU A 300 13.25 -22.04 -14.73
C GLU A 300 13.95 -20.72 -14.38
N PRO A 301 15.24 -20.56 -14.67
CA PRO A 301 15.96 -19.30 -14.48
C PRO A 301 15.29 -18.13 -15.23
N LEU A 302 15.39 -16.93 -14.67
CA LEU A 302 15.01 -15.70 -15.38
C LEU A 302 16.01 -15.37 -16.51
N GLY A 303 17.24 -15.90 -16.42
CA GLY A 303 18.26 -15.81 -17.46
C GLY A 303 18.92 -14.44 -17.59
N ILE A 304 19.00 -13.68 -16.48
CA ILE A 304 19.59 -12.34 -16.47
C ILE A 304 20.95 -12.31 -15.71
N PRO A 305 21.86 -11.38 -16.08
CA PRO A 305 23.17 -11.28 -15.46
C PRO A 305 23.09 -11.02 -13.95
N GLY A 306 23.91 -11.73 -13.17
CA GLY A 306 23.97 -11.58 -11.71
C GLY A 306 22.88 -12.35 -10.96
N GLU A 307 22.13 -13.21 -11.63
CA GLU A 307 21.16 -14.09 -11.00
C GLU A 307 21.84 -15.20 -10.21
N ALA A 308 21.57 -15.27 -8.92
CA ALA A 308 22.02 -16.35 -8.02
C ALA A 308 20.88 -17.32 -7.78
N PHE A 309 21.18 -18.63 -7.66
CA PHE A 309 20.17 -19.67 -7.57
C PHE A 309 20.17 -20.35 -6.21
N VAL A 310 18.97 -20.67 -5.73
CA VAL A 310 18.74 -21.63 -4.66
C VAL A 310 17.81 -22.72 -5.19
N ASP A 311 18.39 -23.91 -5.41
CA ASP A 311 17.63 -25.06 -5.92
C ASP A 311 16.79 -25.68 -4.81
N LEU A 312 15.47 -25.67 -4.97
CA LEU A 312 14.53 -26.27 -4.04
C LEU A 312 14.12 -27.67 -4.52
N GLY A 313 14.79 -28.66 -3.97
CA GLY A 313 14.48 -30.06 -4.20
C GLY A 313 13.26 -30.56 -3.39
N PRO A 314 12.96 -31.86 -3.47
CA PRO A 314 12.06 -32.54 -2.55
C PRO A 314 12.47 -32.37 -1.09
N LEU A 315 11.55 -32.60 -0.15
CA LEU A 315 11.90 -32.68 1.27
C LEU A 315 12.84 -33.88 1.54
N PRO A 316 13.79 -33.72 2.44
CA PRO A 316 14.53 -34.88 2.99
C PRO A 316 13.53 -35.93 3.53
N PRO A 317 13.86 -37.24 3.47
CA PRO A 317 12.96 -38.31 3.88
C PRO A 317 12.33 -38.11 5.26
N ALA A 318 13.17 -37.74 6.26
CA ALA A 318 12.70 -37.54 7.63
C ALA A 318 11.69 -36.38 7.74
N ASP A 319 11.89 -35.29 6.99
CA ASP A 319 10.99 -34.12 6.99
C ASP A 319 9.72 -34.40 6.20
N ALA A 320 9.83 -35.17 5.13
CA ALA A 320 8.70 -35.63 4.34
C ALA A 320 7.78 -36.57 5.17
N ASP A 321 8.35 -37.50 5.94
CA ASP A 321 7.62 -38.37 6.87
C ASP A 321 6.96 -37.54 8.00
N ALA A 322 7.67 -36.56 8.56
CA ALA A 322 7.12 -35.65 9.58
C ALA A 322 5.96 -34.79 9.03
N LEU A 323 6.11 -34.28 7.80
CA LEU A 323 5.02 -33.55 7.13
C LEU A 323 3.80 -34.42 6.92
N PHE A 324 3.99 -35.65 6.42
CA PHE A 324 2.91 -36.60 6.18
C PHE A 324 2.18 -36.95 7.48
N ALA A 325 2.90 -37.32 8.54
CA ALA A 325 2.33 -37.66 9.84
C ALA A 325 1.51 -36.50 10.42
N ARG A 326 2.03 -35.27 10.35
CA ARG A 326 1.33 -34.08 10.82
C ARG A 326 0.06 -33.77 10.01
N ARG A 327 0.10 -33.96 8.67
CA ARG A 327 -1.07 -33.75 7.80
C ARG A 327 -2.13 -34.84 8.01
N VAL A 328 -1.72 -36.09 8.18
CA VAL A 328 -2.64 -37.18 8.56
C VAL A 328 -3.31 -36.88 9.89
N ARG A 329 -2.56 -36.42 10.90
CA ARG A 329 -3.16 -35.99 12.17
C ARG A 329 -4.16 -34.85 12.00
N SER A 330 -3.85 -33.88 11.16
CA SER A 330 -4.79 -32.78 10.87
C SER A 330 -6.04 -33.27 10.14
N ALA A 331 -5.93 -34.28 9.28
CA ALA A 331 -7.04 -34.78 8.46
C ALA A 331 -7.97 -35.71 9.24
N ARG A 332 -7.45 -36.64 10.05
CA ARG A 332 -8.24 -37.67 10.74
C ARG A 332 -8.21 -37.60 12.28
N GLY A 333 -7.48 -36.61 12.86
CA GLY A 333 -7.40 -36.41 14.32
C GLY A 333 -6.34 -37.25 15.04
N SER A 334 -5.66 -38.20 14.35
CA SER A 334 -4.61 -39.05 14.93
C SER A 334 -3.42 -39.20 13.98
N GLU A 335 -2.23 -39.33 14.50
CA GLU A 335 -1.03 -39.70 13.73
C GLU A 335 -1.11 -41.15 13.21
N PRO A 336 -0.28 -41.53 12.23
CA PRO A 336 -0.16 -42.93 11.81
C PRO A 336 0.21 -43.83 13.00
N THR A 337 -0.50 -44.94 13.16
CA THR A 337 -0.19 -45.93 14.18
C THR A 337 1.07 -46.69 13.83
N PRO A 338 1.72 -47.40 14.80
CA PRO A 338 2.89 -48.23 14.51
C PRO A 338 2.69 -49.21 13.35
N ASP A 339 1.50 -49.80 13.23
CA ASP A 339 1.16 -50.74 12.15
C ASP A 339 1.01 -50.06 10.79
N GLU A 340 0.74 -48.77 10.77
CA GLU A 340 0.59 -47.93 9.55
C GLU A 340 1.94 -47.32 9.11
N HIS A 341 3.01 -47.31 9.93
CA HIS A 341 4.26 -46.63 9.61
C HIS A 341 4.88 -47.12 8.31
N GLU A 342 4.82 -48.44 8.04
CA GLU A 342 5.36 -48.98 6.80
C GLU A 342 4.59 -48.50 5.55
N ALA A 343 3.29 -48.46 5.61
CA ALA A 343 2.46 -47.92 4.53
C ALA A 343 2.71 -46.41 4.35
N ALA A 344 2.77 -45.65 5.45
CA ALA A 344 3.10 -44.21 5.42
C ALA A 344 4.45 -43.96 4.75
N ALA A 345 5.50 -44.69 5.12
CA ALA A 345 6.83 -44.56 4.52
C ALA A 345 6.85 -44.95 3.02
N ARG A 346 6.06 -45.95 2.60
CA ARG A 346 5.90 -46.26 1.16
C ARG A 346 5.19 -45.16 0.41
N ILE A 347 4.12 -44.60 0.95
CA ILE A 347 3.39 -43.46 0.37
C ILE A 347 4.38 -42.30 0.15
N VAL A 348 5.08 -41.84 1.20
CA VAL A 348 6.00 -40.70 1.14
C VAL A 348 7.12 -40.92 0.10
N ARG A 349 7.71 -42.11 0.04
CA ARG A 349 8.75 -42.42 -0.98
C ARG A 349 8.20 -42.34 -2.41
N ARG A 350 6.95 -42.81 -2.65
CA ARG A 350 6.30 -42.76 -3.97
C ARG A 350 5.92 -41.35 -4.40
N LEU A 351 5.73 -40.45 -3.44
CA LEU A 351 5.42 -39.04 -3.68
C LEU A 351 6.69 -38.19 -3.88
N ASP A 352 7.86 -38.83 -3.99
CA ASP A 352 9.16 -38.18 -4.18
C ASP A 352 9.44 -37.07 -3.18
N GLY A 353 8.87 -37.10 -1.98
CA GLY A 353 9.02 -36.05 -0.97
C GLY A 353 8.48 -34.67 -1.37
N LEU A 354 7.60 -34.60 -2.37
CA LEU A 354 6.99 -33.33 -2.79
C LEU A 354 5.92 -32.87 -1.79
N PRO A 355 6.05 -31.68 -1.15
CA PRO A 355 5.15 -31.22 -0.11
C PRO A 355 3.65 -31.27 -0.53
N LEU A 356 3.31 -30.72 -1.69
CA LEU A 356 1.94 -30.69 -2.17
C LEU A 356 1.39 -32.10 -2.41
N ALA A 357 2.20 -33.00 -2.95
CA ALA A 357 1.80 -34.40 -3.16
C ALA A 357 1.51 -35.10 -1.82
N ILE A 358 2.38 -34.85 -0.82
CA ILE A 358 2.22 -35.37 0.53
C ILE A 358 0.92 -34.84 1.18
N GLU A 359 0.63 -33.57 1.05
CA GLU A 359 -0.59 -32.95 1.61
C GLU A 359 -1.86 -33.52 0.98
N LEU A 360 -1.88 -33.66 -0.35
CA LEU A 360 -3.01 -34.24 -1.09
C LEU A 360 -3.24 -35.73 -0.70
N ALA A 361 -2.18 -36.50 -0.55
CA ALA A 361 -2.28 -37.90 -0.14
C ALA A 361 -2.76 -38.01 1.32
N ALA A 362 -2.19 -37.20 2.22
CA ALA A 362 -2.57 -37.19 3.64
C ALA A 362 -4.03 -36.80 3.86
N ALA A 363 -4.57 -35.86 3.07
CA ALA A 363 -5.99 -35.47 3.14
C ALA A 363 -6.95 -36.63 2.90
N ARG A 364 -6.52 -37.64 2.10
CA ARG A 364 -7.30 -38.87 1.85
C ARG A 364 -7.50 -39.75 3.08
N SER A 365 -6.64 -39.62 4.09
CA SER A 365 -6.76 -40.39 5.33
C SER A 365 -8.02 -40.07 6.14
N ARG A 366 -8.83 -39.09 5.73
CA ARG A 366 -10.19 -38.85 6.26
C ARG A 366 -11.18 -39.95 5.89
N THR A 367 -11.00 -40.55 4.72
CA THR A 367 -11.96 -41.50 4.14
C THR A 367 -11.37 -42.87 3.80
N LEU A 368 -10.04 -42.95 3.68
CA LEU A 368 -9.31 -44.16 3.31
C LEU A 368 -8.27 -44.51 4.39
N THR A 369 -7.99 -45.79 4.57
CA THR A 369 -6.83 -46.25 5.34
C THR A 369 -5.52 -45.97 4.59
N LEU A 370 -4.38 -45.87 5.30
CA LEU A 370 -3.10 -45.68 4.65
C LEU A 370 -2.72 -46.82 3.70
N ALA A 371 -3.16 -48.05 3.99
CA ALA A 371 -3.00 -49.18 3.10
C ALA A 371 -3.75 -49.04 1.77
N GLU A 372 -4.99 -48.54 1.82
CA GLU A 372 -5.78 -48.25 0.61
C GLU A 372 -5.21 -47.11 -0.20
N ILE A 373 -4.64 -46.06 0.47
CA ILE A 373 -3.94 -44.98 -0.19
C ILE A 373 -2.69 -45.49 -0.93
N ASP A 374 -1.90 -46.32 -0.25
CA ASP A 374 -0.69 -46.95 -0.81
C ASP A 374 -1.03 -47.79 -2.05
N ALA A 375 -2.04 -48.68 -1.97
CA ALA A 375 -2.50 -49.50 -3.08
C ALA A 375 -3.04 -48.64 -4.25
N GLY A 376 -3.83 -47.59 -3.97
CA GLY A 376 -4.36 -46.69 -4.98
C GLY A 376 -3.27 -45.89 -5.74
N LEU A 377 -2.17 -45.58 -5.11
CA LEU A 377 -1.00 -44.97 -5.76
C LEU A 377 -0.33 -45.93 -6.75
N ASP A 378 -0.21 -47.23 -6.41
CA ASP A 378 0.36 -48.27 -7.27
C ASP A 378 -0.35 -48.37 -8.63
N ASP A 379 -1.65 -48.45 -8.61
CA ASP A 379 -2.47 -48.64 -9.82
C ASP A 379 -2.35 -47.43 -10.77
N ARG A 380 -2.30 -46.23 -10.24
CA ARG A 380 -2.28 -45.02 -11.07
C ARG A 380 -0.89 -44.66 -11.63
N PHE A 381 0.18 -44.87 -10.87
CA PHE A 381 1.53 -44.71 -11.39
C PHE A 381 1.86 -45.75 -12.46
N ALA A 382 1.31 -46.96 -12.38
CA ALA A 382 1.42 -47.97 -13.43
C ALA A 382 0.72 -47.54 -14.73
N LEU A 383 -0.41 -46.85 -14.66
CA LEU A 383 -1.11 -46.30 -15.83
C LEU A 383 -0.37 -45.14 -16.49
N LEU A 384 0.22 -44.23 -15.69
CA LEU A 384 0.92 -43.04 -16.17
C LEU A 384 2.34 -43.32 -16.71
N SER A 385 2.99 -44.41 -16.28
CA SER A 385 4.26 -44.84 -16.84
C SER A 385 4.21 -45.24 -18.32
N ARG A 386 3.01 -45.42 -18.89
CA ARG A 386 2.77 -45.76 -20.29
C ARG A 386 2.56 -44.56 -21.24
N GLY A 387 2.59 -43.28 -20.74
CA GLY A 387 2.38 -42.06 -21.49
C GLY A 387 3.67 -41.45 -22.13
N PRO A 388 3.56 -40.33 -22.91
CA PRO A 388 4.70 -39.72 -23.60
C PRO A 388 5.77 -39.19 -22.61
N ARG A 389 7.05 -39.42 -22.94
CA ARG A 389 8.22 -39.15 -22.10
C ARG A 389 8.64 -37.66 -21.97
N LEU A 390 7.79 -36.69 -22.31
CA LEU A 390 8.15 -35.27 -22.40
C LEU A 390 8.03 -34.46 -21.10
N SER A 391 7.45 -35.01 -20.03
CA SER A 391 7.37 -34.34 -18.72
C SER A 391 8.24 -35.04 -17.67
N SER A 392 8.80 -34.27 -16.71
CA SER A 392 9.58 -34.85 -15.62
C SER A 392 8.72 -35.83 -14.78
N GLU A 393 9.36 -36.84 -14.22
CA GLU A 393 8.70 -37.88 -13.40
C GLU A 393 7.88 -37.26 -12.25
N ARG A 394 8.37 -36.17 -11.67
CA ARG A 394 7.73 -35.41 -10.57
C ARG A 394 6.43 -34.70 -10.98
N HIS A 395 6.36 -34.12 -12.19
CA HIS A 395 5.11 -33.53 -12.71
C HIS A 395 4.06 -34.59 -12.97
N ARG A 396 4.46 -35.81 -13.37
CA ARG A 396 3.52 -36.93 -13.55
C ARG A 396 2.94 -37.38 -12.22
N THR A 397 3.73 -37.45 -11.17
CA THR A 397 3.31 -37.82 -9.81
C THR A 397 2.25 -36.86 -9.28
N LEU A 398 2.51 -35.54 -9.38
CA LEU A 398 1.59 -34.52 -8.90
C LEU A 398 0.27 -34.51 -9.69
N ARG A 399 0.38 -34.57 -11.03
CA ARG A 399 -0.81 -34.63 -11.91
C ARG A 399 -1.65 -35.86 -11.61
N ALA A 400 -1.04 -37.03 -11.39
CA ALA A 400 -1.73 -38.27 -11.01
C ALA A 400 -2.56 -38.13 -9.72
N LEU A 401 -1.99 -37.43 -8.74
CA LEU A 401 -2.67 -37.20 -7.47
C LEU A 401 -3.85 -36.23 -7.62
N ILE A 402 -3.70 -35.19 -8.42
CA ILE A 402 -4.79 -34.25 -8.71
C ILE A 402 -5.88 -34.99 -9.52
N ASP A 403 -5.52 -35.80 -10.55
CA ASP A 403 -6.46 -36.64 -11.30
C ASP A 403 -7.21 -37.60 -10.36
N TRP A 404 -6.49 -38.24 -9.42
CA TRP A 404 -7.14 -39.09 -8.44
C TRP A 404 -8.10 -38.31 -7.52
N SER A 405 -7.70 -37.09 -7.09
CA SER A 405 -8.57 -36.22 -6.34
C SER A 405 -9.81 -35.84 -7.14
N TRP A 406 -9.65 -35.48 -8.40
CA TRP A 406 -10.73 -35.13 -9.32
C TRP A 406 -11.74 -36.29 -9.51
N ASP A 407 -11.27 -37.53 -9.70
CA ASP A 407 -12.12 -38.67 -9.96
C ASP A 407 -13.06 -39.01 -8.76
N THR A 408 -12.65 -38.63 -7.56
CA THR A 408 -13.46 -38.86 -6.34
C THR A 408 -14.42 -37.71 -6.03
N LEU A 409 -14.34 -36.58 -6.80
CA LEU A 409 -15.27 -35.48 -6.64
C LEU A 409 -16.66 -35.88 -7.17
N THR A 410 -17.68 -35.42 -6.47
CA THR A 410 -19.04 -35.38 -6.98
C THR A 410 -19.17 -34.36 -8.12
N ASP A 411 -20.21 -34.44 -8.92
CA ASP A 411 -20.42 -33.48 -10.01
C ASP A 411 -20.54 -32.04 -9.53
N PRO A 412 -21.23 -31.69 -8.43
CA PRO A 412 -21.18 -30.32 -7.87
C PRO A 412 -19.77 -29.88 -7.44
N GLU A 413 -18.98 -30.76 -6.81
CA GLU A 413 -17.62 -30.45 -6.41
C GLU A 413 -16.70 -30.22 -7.63
N ARG A 414 -16.87 -30.94 -8.73
CA ARG A 414 -16.17 -30.73 -10.00
C ARG A 414 -16.52 -29.39 -10.61
N VAL A 415 -17.80 -29.01 -10.57
CA VAL A 415 -18.25 -27.68 -11.02
C VAL A 415 -17.63 -26.59 -10.17
N ALA A 416 -17.66 -26.72 -8.83
CA ALA A 416 -17.08 -25.75 -7.90
C ALA A 416 -15.56 -25.60 -8.08
N LEU A 417 -14.81 -26.72 -8.31
CA LEU A 417 -13.38 -26.67 -8.56
C LEU A 417 -13.06 -25.91 -9.85
N ARG A 418 -13.78 -26.21 -10.95
CA ARG A 418 -13.65 -25.51 -12.22
C ARG A 418 -14.04 -24.03 -12.10
N ALA A 419 -15.08 -23.71 -11.33
CA ALA A 419 -15.47 -22.35 -11.03
C ALA A 419 -14.35 -21.61 -10.28
N ALA A 420 -13.83 -22.19 -9.20
CA ALA A 420 -12.75 -21.56 -8.44
C ALA A 420 -11.48 -21.32 -9.27
N ALA A 421 -11.20 -22.16 -10.28
CA ALA A 421 -10.01 -22.01 -11.13
C ALA A 421 -10.03 -20.74 -12.01
N VAL A 422 -11.19 -20.16 -12.31
CA VAL A 422 -11.32 -18.92 -13.09
C VAL A 422 -11.27 -17.64 -12.25
N PHE A 423 -11.11 -17.76 -10.91
CA PHE A 423 -10.91 -16.62 -9.99
C PHE A 423 -9.46 -16.58 -9.51
N PRO A 424 -8.57 -15.83 -10.15
CA PRO A 424 -7.13 -15.78 -9.81
C PRO A 424 -6.88 -15.31 -8.37
N ASP A 425 -7.60 -14.30 -7.86
CA ASP A 425 -7.51 -13.86 -6.46
C ASP A 425 -8.24 -14.78 -5.47
N GLY A 426 -8.88 -15.87 -5.97
CA GLY A 426 -9.78 -16.68 -5.20
C GLY A 426 -11.13 -15.98 -4.96
N ILE A 427 -11.96 -16.57 -4.11
CA ILE A 427 -13.35 -16.16 -3.86
C ILE A 427 -13.46 -15.64 -2.42
N GLY A 428 -13.92 -14.41 -2.21
CA GLY A 428 -14.22 -13.88 -0.89
C GLY A 428 -15.30 -14.70 -0.17
N ALA A 429 -15.17 -14.92 1.15
CA ALA A 429 -16.18 -15.66 1.89
C ALA A 429 -17.56 -14.98 1.87
N SER A 430 -17.58 -13.63 1.81
CA SER A 430 -18.81 -12.84 1.60
C SER A 430 -19.46 -13.12 0.25
N ASP A 431 -18.67 -13.38 -0.77
CA ASP A 431 -19.10 -13.51 -2.16
C ASP A 431 -19.37 -14.96 -2.55
N ALA A 432 -18.94 -15.91 -1.71
CA ALA A 432 -18.99 -17.37 -1.98
C ALA A 432 -20.37 -17.85 -2.38
N ARG A 433 -21.43 -17.36 -1.73
CA ARG A 433 -22.81 -17.73 -2.05
C ARG A 433 -23.23 -17.23 -3.44
N ALA A 434 -22.91 -15.98 -3.78
CA ALA A 434 -23.23 -15.40 -5.08
C ALA A 434 -22.51 -16.16 -6.20
N VAL A 435 -21.20 -16.43 -5.99
CA VAL A 435 -20.38 -17.19 -6.93
C VAL A 435 -20.91 -18.61 -7.09
N ALA A 436 -21.14 -19.36 -5.99
CA ALA A 436 -21.66 -20.72 -6.06
C ALA A 436 -23.00 -20.79 -6.82
N THR A 437 -23.91 -19.87 -6.53
CA THR A 437 -25.22 -19.76 -7.22
C THR A 437 -25.05 -19.52 -8.72
N ALA A 438 -24.10 -18.67 -9.14
CA ALA A 438 -23.84 -18.38 -10.55
C ALA A 438 -23.39 -19.62 -11.34
N PHE A 439 -22.75 -20.58 -10.66
CA PHE A 439 -22.33 -21.85 -11.24
C PHE A 439 -23.28 -23.01 -10.94
N GLY A 440 -24.41 -22.75 -10.29
CA GLY A 440 -25.45 -23.76 -10.01
C GLY A 440 -25.05 -24.75 -8.93
N VAL A 441 -24.24 -24.36 -7.96
CA VAL A 441 -23.85 -25.20 -6.80
C VAL A 441 -24.10 -24.45 -5.49
N ASP A 442 -24.08 -25.17 -4.37
CA ASP A 442 -24.20 -24.60 -3.05
C ASP A 442 -22.84 -24.09 -2.53
N ALA A 443 -22.87 -23.07 -1.69
CA ALA A 443 -21.66 -22.50 -1.10
C ALA A 443 -20.87 -23.54 -0.27
N ASP A 444 -21.54 -24.44 0.41
CA ASP A 444 -20.92 -25.51 1.19
C ASP A 444 -20.06 -26.47 0.35
N THR A 445 -20.23 -26.45 -0.98
CA THR A 445 -19.38 -27.20 -1.92
C THR A 445 -17.94 -26.67 -1.94
N LEU A 446 -17.74 -25.37 -1.70
CA LEU A 446 -16.40 -24.78 -1.58
C LEU A 446 -15.70 -25.25 -0.29
N ASP A 447 -16.44 -25.38 0.82
CA ASP A 447 -15.91 -25.92 2.07
C ASP A 447 -15.58 -27.43 1.91
N ALA A 448 -16.38 -28.20 1.17
CA ALA A 448 -16.05 -29.58 0.83
C ALA A 448 -14.73 -29.72 0.05
N LEU A 449 -14.39 -28.77 -0.80
CA LEU A 449 -13.11 -28.75 -1.51
C LEU A 449 -11.92 -28.40 -0.58
N ILE A 450 -12.15 -27.63 0.48
CA ILE A 450 -11.13 -27.43 1.54
C ILE A 450 -10.84 -28.75 2.25
N ASP A 451 -11.88 -29.49 2.60
CA ASP A 451 -11.76 -30.81 3.24
C ASP A 451 -10.92 -31.79 2.42
N ARG A 452 -10.90 -31.60 1.11
CA ARG A 452 -10.10 -32.41 0.16
C ARG A 452 -8.73 -31.81 -0.15
N SER A 453 -8.34 -30.72 0.51
CA SER A 453 -7.09 -29.99 0.26
C SER A 453 -6.92 -29.44 -1.16
N LEU A 454 -8.02 -29.26 -1.90
CA LEU A 454 -8.04 -28.66 -3.24
C LEU A 454 -8.24 -27.14 -3.17
N LEU A 455 -8.83 -26.64 -2.09
CA LEU A 455 -8.90 -25.23 -1.72
C LEU A 455 -8.29 -25.03 -0.34
N THR A 456 -7.89 -23.80 -0.06
CA THR A 456 -7.49 -23.33 1.28
C THR A 456 -8.31 -22.12 1.65
N ARG A 457 -8.53 -21.89 2.95
CA ARG A 457 -9.16 -20.65 3.44
C ARG A 457 -8.10 -19.80 4.11
N ARG A 458 -7.78 -18.64 3.51
CA ARG A 458 -6.80 -17.69 4.04
C ARG A 458 -7.40 -16.29 4.01
N GLU A 459 -7.29 -15.55 5.10
CA GLU A 459 -7.75 -14.15 5.19
C GLU A 459 -9.20 -13.95 4.73
N GLY A 460 -10.07 -14.90 5.05
CA GLY A 460 -11.48 -14.85 4.65
C GLY A 460 -11.74 -15.15 3.18
N ARG A 461 -10.79 -15.72 2.42
CA ARG A 461 -10.92 -16.08 1.01
C ARG A 461 -10.68 -17.57 0.78
N PHE A 462 -11.43 -18.15 -0.15
CA PHE A 462 -11.16 -19.46 -0.73
C PHE A 462 -10.09 -19.30 -1.81
N ARG A 463 -8.91 -19.86 -1.59
CA ARG A 463 -7.79 -19.80 -2.54
C ARG A 463 -7.42 -21.19 -3.03
N MET A 464 -7.08 -21.28 -4.31
CA MET A 464 -6.61 -22.51 -4.94
C MET A 464 -5.08 -22.44 -5.08
N LEU A 465 -4.42 -23.59 -4.84
CA LEU A 465 -2.99 -23.70 -5.17
C LEU A 465 -2.82 -23.63 -6.70
N GLU A 466 -1.79 -22.94 -7.16
CA GLU A 466 -1.59 -22.68 -8.59
C GLU A 466 -1.59 -23.95 -9.45
N THR A 467 -0.92 -25.00 -9.00
CA THR A 467 -0.90 -26.28 -9.71
C THR A 467 -2.29 -26.92 -9.85
N VAL A 468 -3.17 -26.74 -8.83
CA VAL A 468 -4.56 -27.21 -8.88
C VAL A 468 -5.38 -26.30 -9.80
N ARG A 469 -5.11 -25.00 -9.82
CA ARG A 469 -5.72 -24.01 -10.71
C ARG A 469 -5.39 -24.29 -12.17
N GLU A 470 -4.11 -24.51 -12.48
CA GLU A 470 -3.65 -24.95 -13.82
C GLU A 470 -4.40 -26.20 -14.28
N TYR A 471 -4.55 -27.16 -13.38
CA TYR A 471 -5.31 -28.39 -13.66
C TYR A 471 -6.80 -28.11 -13.95
N GLY A 472 -7.46 -27.29 -13.15
CA GLY A 472 -8.86 -26.90 -13.34
C GLY A 472 -9.07 -26.18 -14.68
N LEU A 473 -8.18 -25.25 -15.04
CA LEU A 473 -8.20 -24.56 -16.33
C LEU A 473 -7.95 -25.53 -17.50
N ASP A 474 -7.02 -26.49 -17.35
CA ASP A 474 -6.75 -27.50 -18.37
C ASP A 474 -7.98 -28.41 -18.61
N ARG A 475 -8.70 -28.77 -17.55
CA ARG A 475 -9.99 -29.48 -17.68
C ARG A 475 -11.04 -28.65 -18.42
N LEU A 476 -11.17 -27.37 -18.09
CA LEU A 476 -12.10 -26.46 -18.78
C LEU A 476 -11.78 -26.33 -20.28
N ARG A 477 -10.48 -26.23 -20.64
CA ARG A 477 -10.05 -26.22 -22.05
C ARG A 477 -10.35 -27.52 -22.77
N THR A 478 -10.05 -28.65 -22.10
CA THR A 478 -10.26 -29.98 -22.68
C THR A 478 -11.76 -30.24 -22.93
N ASP A 479 -12.61 -29.78 -22.01
CA ASP A 479 -14.07 -29.91 -22.11
C ASP A 479 -14.70 -28.83 -23.01
N GLY A 480 -13.93 -27.83 -23.48
CA GLY A 480 -14.43 -26.69 -24.27
C GLY A 480 -15.32 -25.73 -23.51
N GLU A 481 -15.23 -25.72 -22.17
CA GLU A 481 -16.09 -24.94 -21.29
C GLU A 481 -15.44 -23.67 -20.72
N GLU A 482 -14.17 -23.39 -21.02
CA GLU A 482 -13.42 -22.29 -20.41
C GLU A 482 -14.11 -20.94 -20.60
N GLU A 483 -14.58 -20.66 -21.81
CA GLU A 483 -15.23 -19.38 -22.12
C GLU A 483 -16.57 -19.22 -21.35
N ARG A 484 -17.34 -20.27 -21.23
CA ARG A 484 -18.58 -20.30 -20.46
C ARG A 484 -18.33 -19.98 -18.98
N TYR A 485 -17.31 -20.61 -18.38
CA TYR A 485 -16.97 -20.37 -16.97
C TYR A 485 -16.42 -18.96 -16.73
N ARG A 486 -15.55 -18.47 -17.62
CA ARG A 486 -15.04 -17.09 -17.55
C ARG A 486 -16.16 -16.07 -17.72
N ARG A 487 -17.13 -16.34 -18.59
CA ARG A 487 -18.30 -15.50 -18.77
C ARG A 487 -19.18 -15.47 -17.49
N ALA A 488 -19.48 -16.61 -16.90
CA ALA A 488 -20.26 -16.69 -15.67
C ALA A 488 -19.55 -15.97 -14.51
N ALA A 489 -18.22 -16.09 -14.42
CA ALA A 489 -17.42 -15.34 -13.46
C ALA A 489 -17.51 -13.82 -13.69
N ALA A 490 -17.42 -13.38 -14.94
CA ALA A 490 -17.55 -11.97 -15.29
C ALA A 490 -18.94 -11.41 -14.96
N ASP A 491 -20.00 -12.18 -15.23
CA ASP A 491 -21.36 -11.77 -14.95
C ASP A 491 -21.60 -11.60 -13.43
N VAL A 492 -21.17 -12.55 -12.59
CA VAL A 492 -21.32 -12.43 -11.13
C VAL A 492 -20.46 -11.31 -10.56
N LEU A 493 -19.22 -11.13 -11.04
CA LEU A 493 -18.34 -10.05 -10.61
C LEU A 493 -18.89 -8.69 -11.00
N THR A 494 -19.54 -8.56 -12.16
CA THR A 494 -20.23 -7.33 -12.58
C THR A 494 -21.33 -6.94 -11.59
N VAL A 495 -22.12 -7.94 -11.14
CA VAL A 495 -23.17 -7.68 -10.14
C VAL A 495 -22.59 -7.29 -8.80
N LEU A 496 -21.57 -8.00 -8.32
CA LEU A 496 -20.92 -7.69 -7.04
C LEU A 496 -20.21 -6.32 -7.08
N ALA A 497 -19.50 -6.00 -8.16
CA ALA A 497 -18.86 -4.71 -8.34
C ALA A 497 -19.87 -3.56 -8.32
N ALA A 498 -21.03 -3.73 -8.96
CA ALA A 498 -22.09 -2.72 -8.95
C ALA A 498 -22.72 -2.53 -7.55
N GLN A 499 -22.77 -3.57 -6.73
CA GLN A 499 -23.22 -3.46 -5.33
C GLN A 499 -22.23 -2.65 -4.48
N TRP A 500 -20.94 -2.99 -4.54
CA TRP A 500 -19.90 -2.29 -3.79
C TRP A 500 -19.64 -0.87 -4.30
N GLU A 501 -19.92 -0.61 -5.57
CA GLU A 501 -19.77 0.72 -6.17
C GLU A 501 -20.72 1.76 -5.55
N GLN A 502 -21.88 1.34 -5.03
CA GLN A 502 -22.81 2.22 -4.33
C GLN A 502 -22.18 2.83 -3.05
N ASP A 503 -21.29 2.10 -2.40
CA ASP A 503 -20.62 2.53 -1.17
C ASP A 503 -19.34 3.37 -1.41
N VAL A 504 -18.92 3.50 -2.68
CA VAL A 504 -17.66 4.22 -3.03
C VAL A 504 -17.82 5.73 -2.87
N ARG A 505 -19.06 6.24 -2.81
CA ARG A 505 -19.40 7.65 -2.66
C ARG A 505 -20.05 7.95 -1.32
N GLY A 506 -19.32 7.71 -0.23
CA GLY A 506 -19.84 7.92 1.12
C GLY A 506 -19.02 7.25 2.20
N PRO A 507 -19.61 7.05 3.40
CA PRO A 507 -18.87 6.51 4.56
C PRO A 507 -18.42 5.05 4.36
N GLY A 508 -19.00 4.30 3.41
CA GLY A 508 -18.63 2.94 3.06
C GLY A 508 -17.35 2.81 2.24
N LEU A 509 -16.78 3.92 1.74
CA LEU A 509 -15.63 3.94 0.85
C LEU A 509 -14.46 3.03 1.28
N PRO A 510 -13.99 3.03 2.54
CA PRO A 510 -12.86 2.17 2.92
C PRO A 510 -13.14 0.69 2.74
N ALA A 511 -14.35 0.23 3.07
CA ALA A 511 -14.76 -1.16 2.90
C ALA A 511 -14.93 -1.54 1.42
N ALA A 512 -15.50 -0.63 0.63
CA ALA A 512 -15.65 -0.81 -0.81
C ALA A 512 -14.28 -0.92 -1.49
N LEU A 513 -13.36 0.00 -1.22
CA LEU A 513 -12.00 -0.06 -1.77
C LEU A 513 -11.27 -1.34 -1.36
N ALA A 514 -11.40 -1.79 -0.12
CA ALA A 514 -10.81 -3.05 0.32
C ALA A 514 -11.35 -4.26 -0.47
N TRP A 515 -12.64 -4.25 -0.82
CA TRP A 515 -13.22 -5.29 -1.67
C TRP A 515 -12.69 -5.22 -3.12
N PHE A 516 -12.61 -4.02 -3.72
CA PHE A 516 -12.05 -3.83 -5.07
C PHE A 516 -10.58 -4.26 -5.11
N ASP A 517 -9.77 -3.85 -4.13
CA ASP A 517 -8.36 -4.26 -4.01
C ASP A 517 -8.20 -5.78 -3.88
N ALA A 518 -9.07 -6.43 -3.10
CA ALA A 518 -9.03 -7.87 -2.90
C ALA A 518 -9.50 -8.69 -4.12
N ASN A 519 -10.23 -8.08 -5.05
CA ASN A 519 -10.74 -8.72 -6.27
C ASN A 519 -10.11 -8.15 -7.56
N ASP A 520 -9.00 -7.47 -7.46
CA ASP A 520 -8.41 -6.71 -8.56
C ASP A 520 -8.14 -7.56 -9.82
N GLU A 521 -7.45 -8.68 -9.64
CA GLU A 521 -7.16 -9.59 -10.74
C GLU A 521 -8.41 -10.34 -11.24
N ASN A 522 -9.35 -10.64 -10.34
CA ASN A 522 -10.65 -11.22 -10.73
C ASN A 522 -11.41 -10.27 -11.67
N LEU A 523 -11.47 -8.98 -11.32
CA LEU A 523 -12.16 -7.93 -12.09
C LEU A 523 -11.47 -7.66 -13.42
N THR A 524 -10.14 -7.60 -13.41
CA THR A 524 -9.33 -7.44 -14.62
C THR A 524 -9.49 -8.64 -15.57
N ALA A 525 -9.47 -9.88 -15.02
CA ALA A 525 -9.72 -11.08 -15.82
C ALA A 525 -11.14 -11.12 -16.41
N ALA A 526 -12.14 -10.63 -15.65
CA ALA A 526 -13.51 -10.50 -16.09
C ALA A 526 -13.65 -9.50 -17.25
N LEU A 527 -13.05 -8.31 -17.16
CA LEU A 527 -13.03 -7.32 -18.25
C LEU A 527 -12.45 -7.90 -19.53
N ARG A 528 -11.31 -8.58 -19.44
CA ARG A 528 -10.68 -9.25 -20.60
C ARG A 528 -11.55 -10.33 -21.20
N ALA A 529 -12.26 -11.11 -20.36
CA ALA A 529 -13.16 -12.14 -20.85
C ALA A 529 -14.31 -11.51 -21.65
N LEU A 530 -14.90 -10.42 -21.16
CA LEU A 530 -15.96 -9.67 -21.83
C LEU A 530 -15.47 -9.02 -23.12
N ALA A 531 -14.28 -8.41 -23.11
CA ALA A 531 -13.67 -7.80 -24.31
C ALA A 531 -13.40 -8.86 -25.40
N ARG A 532 -12.84 -10.03 -25.05
CA ARG A 532 -12.60 -11.13 -26.02
C ARG A 532 -13.91 -11.68 -26.59
N ALA A 533 -14.97 -11.72 -25.79
CA ALA A 533 -16.29 -12.13 -26.26
C ALA A 533 -16.98 -11.06 -27.13
N GLY A 534 -16.41 -9.87 -27.28
CA GLY A 534 -17.00 -8.74 -28.00
C GLY A 534 -18.23 -8.15 -27.33
N ASP A 535 -18.47 -8.47 -26.05
CA ASP A 535 -19.63 -7.95 -25.30
C ASP A 535 -19.33 -6.58 -24.68
N ARG A 536 -19.34 -5.56 -25.54
CA ARG A 536 -19.03 -4.17 -25.17
C ARG A 536 -19.93 -3.65 -24.05
N ARG A 537 -21.22 -3.98 -24.07
CA ARG A 537 -22.17 -3.53 -23.05
C ARG A 537 -21.92 -4.14 -21.69
N ALA A 538 -21.61 -5.43 -21.62
CA ALA A 538 -21.25 -6.06 -20.35
C ALA A 538 -19.89 -5.52 -19.85
N GLY A 539 -18.92 -5.31 -20.76
CA GLY A 539 -17.66 -4.64 -20.45
C GLY A 539 -17.85 -3.25 -19.89
N ALA A 540 -18.72 -2.44 -20.51
CA ALA A 540 -19.04 -1.09 -20.02
C ALA A 540 -19.68 -1.09 -18.62
N ARG A 541 -20.59 -2.05 -18.34
CA ARG A 541 -21.19 -2.20 -17.00
C ARG A 541 -20.16 -2.50 -15.93
N LEU A 542 -19.24 -3.43 -16.20
CA LEU A 542 -18.19 -3.75 -15.23
C LEU A 542 -17.22 -2.57 -15.09
N LEU A 543 -16.73 -2.00 -16.19
CA LEU A 543 -15.77 -0.90 -16.17
C LEU A 543 -16.34 0.33 -15.48
N ARG A 544 -17.63 0.64 -15.66
CA ARG A 544 -18.34 1.72 -14.96
C ARG A 544 -18.18 1.62 -13.44
N SER A 545 -18.23 0.40 -12.88
CA SER A 545 -18.05 0.18 -11.44
C SER A 545 -16.60 0.32 -10.99
N LEU A 546 -15.63 0.21 -11.90
CA LEU A 546 -14.20 0.30 -11.62
C LEU A 546 -13.63 1.72 -11.77
N LEU A 547 -14.32 2.61 -12.49
CA LEU A 547 -13.81 3.95 -12.82
C LEU A 547 -13.36 4.72 -11.57
N TRP A 548 -14.24 4.80 -10.56
CA TRP A 548 -13.97 5.59 -9.36
C TRP A 548 -12.95 4.90 -8.43
N PRO A 549 -13.09 3.60 -8.10
CA PRO A 549 -12.05 2.88 -7.36
C PRO A 549 -10.66 3.00 -7.98
N TRP A 550 -10.54 2.84 -9.30
CA TRP A 550 -9.27 2.96 -10.00
C TRP A 550 -8.74 4.41 -10.05
N ALA A 551 -9.62 5.39 -10.17
CA ALA A 551 -9.24 6.80 -10.08
C ALA A 551 -8.67 7.13 -8.68
N ILE A 552 -9.34 6.68 -7.60
CA ILE A 552 -8.86 6.86 -6.23
C ILE A 552 -7.52 6.14 -6.01
N ARG A 553 -7.31 4.98 -6.63
CA ARG A 553 -6.05 4.22 -6.57
C ARG A 553 -5.00 4.68 -7.60
N GLU A 554 -5.26 5.77 -8.32
CA GLU A 554 -4.36 6.36 -9.33
C GLU A 554 -3.93 5.38 -10.44
N ARG A 555 -4.81 4.42 -10.77
CA ARG A 555 -4.57 3.38 -11.78
C ARG A 555 -4.89 3.89 -13.21
N SER A 556 -4.33 5.02 -13.58
CA SER A 556 -4.63 5.68 -14.85
C SER A 556 -4.30 4.85 -16.09
N ASP A 557 -3.22 4.04 -16.03
CA ASP A 557 -2.80 3.20 -17.14
C ASP A 557 -3.74 2.01 -17.36
N ASP A 558 -4.21 1.40 -16.27
CA ASP A 558 -5.18 0.31 -16.31
C ASP A 558 -6.52 0.80 -16.82
N LEU A 559 -6.93 1.99 -16.34
CA LEU A 559 -8.14 2.64 -16.79
C LEU A 559 -8.10 2.94 -18.29
N ARG A 560 -7.01 3.54 -18.78
CA ARG A 560 -6.86 3.84 -20.21
C ARG A 560 -6.90 2.57 -21.08
N ARG A 561 -6.19 1.50 -20.67
CA ARG A 561 -6.21 0.21 -21.36
C ARG A 561 -7.60 -0.41 -21.40
N ALA A 562 -8.27 -0.47 -20.25
CA ALA A 562 -9.61 -1.03 -20.16
C ALA A 562 -10.63 -0.23 -20.97
N VAL A 563 -10.54 1.11 -20.94
CA VAL A 563 -11.37 1.97 -21.79
C VAL A 563 -11.12 1.71 -23.26
N ALA A 564 -9.85 1.60 -23.71
CA ALA A 564 -9.50 1.31 -25.10
C ALA A 564 -10.01 -0.07 -25.56
N GLU A 565 -10.08 -1.07 -24.66
CA GLU A 565 -10.60 -2.40 -24.96
C GLU A 565 -12.14 -2.45 -25.03
N VAL A 566 -12.83 -1.63 -24.22
CA VAL A 566 -14.27 -1.68 -24.03
C VAL A 566 -15.01 -0.65 -24.89
N ALA A 567 -14.51 0.59 -24.96
CA ALA A 567 -15.16 1.66 -25.69
C ALA A 567 -15.22 1.38 -27.20
N ASP A 568 -16.37 1.71 -27.80
CA ASP A 568 -16.60 1.58 -29.24
C ASP A 568 -17.60 2.68 -29.67
N PRO A 569 -17.14 3.69 -30.42
CA PRO A 569 -17.98 4.82 -30.85
C PRO A 569 -19.23 4.42 -31.64
N THR A 570 -19.28 3.17 -32.11
CA THR A 570 -20.44 2.63 -32.86
C THR A 570 -21.52 2.03 -31.94
N THR A 571 -21.21 1.85 -30.64
CA THR A 571 -22.17 1.32 -29.66
C THR A 571 -23.27 2.35 -29.39
N PRO A 572 -24.56 1.97 -29.44
CA PRO A 572 -25.65 2.90 -29.12
C PRO A 572 -25.56 3.43 -27.69
N LEU A 573 -25.76 4.74 -27.52
CA LEU A 573 -25.77 5.46 -26.24
C LEU A 573 -27.17 5.36 -25.58
N ASP A 574 -27.61 4.15 -25.26
CA ASP A 574 -28.96 3.86 -24.75
C ASP A 574 -28.98 3.30 -23.32
N ASP A 575 -27.81 3.20 -22.67
CA ASP A 575 -27.67 2.90 -21.25
C ASP A 575 -26.57 3.73 -20.57
N GLU A 576 -26.69 3.96 -19.26
CA GLU A 576 -25.78 4.80 -18.47
C GLU A 576 -24.33 4.30 -18.51
N PRO A 577 -24.03 3.00 -18.30
CA PRO A 577 -22.64 2.52 -18.32
C PRO A 577 -21.92 2.79 -19.64
N THR A 578 -22.59 2.57 -20.77
CA THR A 578 -22.01 2.84 -22.10
C THR A 578 -21.72 4.31 -22.30
N ILE A 579 -22.66 5.19 -21.91
CA ILE A 579 -22.50 6.66 -22.01
C ILE A 579 -21.28 7.11 -21.19
N VAL A 580 -21.14 6.61 -19.95
CA VAL A 580 -20.03 6.97 -19.06
C VAL A 580 -18.69 6.50 -19.63
N VAL A 581 -18.59 5.26 -20.10
CA VAL A 581 -17.34 4.71 -20.66
C VAL A 581 -16.93 5.47 -21.93
N GLU A 582 -17.89 5.77 -22.83
CA GLU A 582 -17.63 6.54 -24.03
C GLU A 582 -17.21 8.00 -23.71
N ALA A 583 -17.78 8.61 -22.69
CA ALA A 583 -17.38 9.93 -22.24
C ALA A 583 -15.97 9.95 -21.67
N VAL A 584 -15.58 8.91 -20.88
CA VAL A 584 -14.23 8.74 -20.36
C VAL A 584 -13.25 8.47 -21.51
N ALA A 585 -13.64 7.70 -22.54
CA ALA A 585 -12.83 7.47 -23.73
C ALA A 585 -12.54 8.78 -24.46
N LEU A 586 -13.58 9.59 -24.70
CA LEU A 586 -13.44 10.89 -25.38
C LEU A 586 -12.59 11.87 -24.54
N PHE A 587 -12.80 11.92 -23.23
CA PHE A 587 -12.00 12.73 -22.30
C PHE A 587 -10.52 12.30 -22.35
N SER A 588 -10.23 11.02 -22.22
CA SER A 588 -8.86 10.48 -22.22
C SER A 588 -8.13 10.74 -23.54
N ALA A 589 -8.85 10.72 -24.67
CA ALA A 589 -8.27 10.98 -25.99
C ALA A 589 -7.78 12.43 -26.16
N THR A 590 -8.22 13.37 -25.31
CA THR A 590 -7.75 14.78 -25.33
C THR A 590 -6.40 14.96 -24.63
N PHE A 591 -5.97 13.99 -23.81
CA PHE A 591 -4.71 14.00 -23.07
C PHE A 591 -3.79 12.87 -23.57
N PRO A 592 -3.05 13.09 -24.68
CA PRO A 592 -2.17 12.08 -25.25
C PRO A 592 -1.01 11.77 -24.30
N GLU A 593 -0.38 10.60 -24.50
CA GLU A 593 0.86 10.27 -23.81
C GLU A 593 1.97 11.31 -24.11
N PRO A 594 2.96 11.47 -23.22
CA PRO A 594 4.07 12.38 -23.43
C PRO A 594 4.77 12.10 -24.75
N GLY A 595 4.78 13.09 -25.65
CA GLY A 595 5.34 12.97 -27.01
C GLY A 595 4.38 12.40 -28.07
N GLY A 596 3.14 12.05 -27.69
CA GLY A 596 2.06 11.70 -28.61
C GLY A 596 1.29 12.94 -29.09
N THR A 597 0.70 12.85 -30.28
CA THR A 597 -0.26 13.88 -30.77
C THR A 597 -1.67 13.34 -30.65
N THR A 598 -2.61 14.20 -30.24
CA THR A 598 -4.04 13.85 -30.32
C THR A 598 -4.41 13.65 -31.79
N GLY A 599 -4.75 12.43 -32.18
CA GLY A 599 -5.29 12.13 -33.50
C GLY A 599 -6.75 12.63 -33.69
N LEU A 600 -7.30 13.32 -32.70
CA LEU A 600 -8.69 13.73 -32.63
C LEU A 600 -8.85 15.18 -33.19
N SER A 601 -9.59 15.35 -34.28
CA SER A 601 -9.89 16.70 -34.78
C SER A 601 -10.90 17.40 -33.86
N PRO A 602 -10.82 18.74 -33.69
CA PRO A 602 -11.77 19.51 -32.89
C PRO A 602 -13.23 19.31 -33.33
N GLU A 603 -13.47 19.12 -34.63
CA GLU A 603 -14.81 18.90 -35.20
C GLU A 603 -15.38 17.53 -34.77
N VAL A 604 -14.57 16.48 -34.84
CA VAL A 604 -14.97 15.12 -34.42
C VAL A 604 -15.23 15.12 -32.89
N PHE A 605 -14.34 15.77 -32.12
CA PHE A 605 -14.54 15.93 -30.69
C PHE A 605 -15.85 16.64 -30.37
N LEU A 606 -16.14 17.78 -31.01
CA LEU A 606 -17.32 18.56 -30.75
C LEU A 606 -18.61 17.78 -31.10
N ALA A 607 -18.63 17.08 -32.22
CA ALA A 607 -19.76 16.25 -32.61
C ALA A 607 -20.06 15.17 -31.57
N ARG A 608 -19.02 14.42 -31.17
CA ARG A 608 -19.16 13.33 -30.20
C ARG A 608 -19.52 13.85 -28.81
N ARG A 609 -18.97 14.99 -28.40
CA ARG A 609 -19.32 15.66 -27.15
C ARG A 609 -20.83 15.95 -27.08
N LEU A 610 -21.38 16.56 -28.10
CA LEU A 610 -22.84 16.92 -28.14
C LEU A 610 -23.72 15.67 -28.05
N GLU A 611 -23.35 14.56 -28.73
CA GLU A 611 -24.07 13.28 -28.64
C GLU A 611 -24.07 12.74 -27.21
N LEU A 612 -22.90 12.78 -26.53
CA LEU A 612 -22.74 12.28 -25.18
C LEU A 612 -23.45 13.18 -24.14
N GLU A 613 -23.41 14.51 -24.31
CA GLU A 613 -24.14 15.44 -23.47
C GLU A 613 -25.66 15.21 -23.57
N GLU A 614 -26.19 15.02 -24.79
CA GLU A 614 -27.60 14.68 -24.98
C GLU A 614 -27.98 13.34 -24.40
N ALA A 615 -27.11 12.31 -24.55
CA ALA A 615 -27.32 11.00 -23.96
C ALA A 615 -27.28 11.06 -22.44
N ALA A 616 -26.34 11.79 -21.84
CA ALA A 616 -26.24 12.01 -20.40
C ALA A 616 -27.51 12.65 -19.81
N HIS A 617 -28.10 13.62 -20.52
CA HIS A 617 -29.38 14.24 -20.11
C HIS A 617 -30.56 13.25 -20.19
N ARG A 618 -30.54 12.31 -21.12
CA ARG A 618 -31.58 11.27 -21.21
C ARG A 618 -31.44 10.19 -20.11
N HIS A 619 -30.26 9.98 -19.59
CA HIS A 619 -29.93 8.96 -18.58
C HIS A 619 -29.30 9.61 -17.32
N PRO A 620 -30.06 10.38 -16.53
CA PRO A 620 -29.51 11.12 -15.40
C PRO A 620 -29.04 10.18 -14.27
N SER A 621 -27.82 10.37 -13.83
CA SER A 621 -27.22 9.68 -12.67
C SER A 621 -26.19 10.61 -12.00
N GLU A 622 -25.62 10.18 -10.87
CA GLU A 622 -24.52 10.91 -10.23
C GLU A 622 -23.31 11.07 -11.16
N VAL A 623 -23.01 10.08 -11.99
CA VAL A 623 -21.83 10.14 -12.86
C VAL A 623 -22.11 10.87 -14.17
N THR A 624 -23.27 10.64 -14.76
CA THR A 624 -23.63 11.33 -16.02
C THR A 624 -23.80 12.84 -15.84
N ALA A 625 -24.13 13.32 -14.64
CA ALA A 625 -24.17 14.74 -14.33
C ALA A 625 -22.81 15.44 -14.45
N LEU A 626 -21.70 14.69 -14.38
CA LEU A 626 -20.35 15.23 -14.53
C LEU A 626 -19.88 15.27 -16.00
N ILE A 627 -20.56 14.58 -16.91
CA ILE A 627 -20.12 14.44 -18.32
C ILE A 627 -20.07 15.79 -19.04
N PRO A 628 -21.13 16.64 -19.05
CA PRO A 628 -21.08 17.88 -19.79
C PRO A 628 -19.93 18.81 -19.34
N PRO A 629 -19.76 19.14 -18.04
CA PRO A 629 -18.68 20.02 -17.61
C PRO A 629 -17.28 19.43 -17.87
N LEU A 630 -17.08 18.13 -17.68
CA LEU A 630 -15.78 17.50 -17.94
C LEU A 630 -15.41 17.49 -19.42
N LEU A 631 -16.38 17.23 -20.31
CA LEU A 631 -16.13 17.28 -21.75
C LEU A 631 -15.95 18.72 -22.27
N ARG A 632 -16.58 19.73 -21.65
CA ARG A 632 -16.27 21.14 -21.96
C ARG A 632 -14.85 21.52 -21.54
N LEU A 633 -14.42 21.07 -20.35
CA LEU A 633 -13.04 21.23 -19.90
C LEU A 633 -12.06 20.58 -20.89
N ALA A 634 -12.28 19.32 -21.29
CA ALA A 634 -11.46 18.64 -22.28
C ALA A 634 -11.40 19.41 -23.61
N GLY A 635 -12.52 19.95 -24.07
CA GLY A 635 -12.59 20.78 -25.27
C GLY A 635 -11.79 22.09 -25.17
N SER A 636 -11.76 22.73 -24.00
CA SER A 636 -10.93 23.92 -23.78
C SER A 636 -9.43 23.61 -23.85
N VAL A 637 -9.01 22.47 -23.28
CA VAL A 637 -7.63 21.99 -23.36
C VAL A 637 -7.23 21.68 -24.80
N LEU A 638 -8.09 21.00 -25.55
CA LEU A 638 -7.84 20.67 -26.97
C LEU A 638 -7.72 21.94 -27.84
N ALA A 639 -8.49 22.99 -27.54
CA ALA A 639 -8.46 24.27 -28.27
C ALA A 639 -7.23 25.12 -27.95
N ALA A 640 -6.64 24.99 -26.77
CA ALA A 640 -5.51 25.78 -26.31
C ALA A 640 -4.14 25.33 -26.94
N GLY A 641 -4.03 24.10 -27.44
CA GLY A 641 -2.80 23.54 -28.01
C GLY A 641 -1.64 23.39 -27.02
N ASP A 642 -0.49 22.88 -27.49
CA ASP A 642 0.65 22.46 -26.66
C ASP A 642 1.37 23.57 -25.83
N GLY A 643 1.06 24.84 -26.05
CA GLY A 643 1.85 25.95 -25.46
C GLY A 643 1.29 26.55 -24.18
N ASP A 644 -0.01 26.46 -23.91
CA ASP A 644 -0.68 27.22 -22.83
C ASP A 644 -1.75 26.42 -22.06
N ALA A 645 -1.83 25.13 -22.31
CA ALA A 645 -2.87 24.24 -21.75
C ALA A 645 -2.93 24.25 -20.21
N ALA A 646 -1.78 24.45 -19.54
CA ALA A 646 -1.72 24.52 -18.08
C ALA A 646 -2.32 25.82 -17.47
N ARG A 647 -2.49 26.88 -18.29
CA ARG A 647 -2.96 28.20 -17.82
C ARG A 647 -4.45 28.46 -18.10
N THR A 648 -5.11 27.62 -18.89
CA THR A 648 -6.47 27.85 -19.39
C THR A 648 -7.49 26.81 -18.92
N TRP A 649 -7.28 26.20 -17.78
CA TRP A 649 -8.28 25.33 -17.16
C TRP A 649 -9.50 26.16 -16.76
N HIS A 650 -10.47 26.23 -17.66
CA HIS A 650 -11.75 26.87 -17.39
C HIS A 650 -12.82 25.78 -17.33
N VAL A 651 -13.40 25.59 -16.15
CA VAL A 651 -14.54 24.68 -15.97
C VAL A 651 -15.81 25.52 -16.10
N ASP A 652 -16.47 25.38 -17.24
CA ASP A 652 -17.74 26.02 -17.48
C ASP A 652 -18.87 25.14 -16.96
N VAL A 653 -19.43 25.51 -15.78
CA VAL A 653 -20.57 24.84 -15.16
C VAL A 653 -21.65 25.91 -14.96
N THR A 654 -22.82 25.67 -15.50
CA THR A 654 -23.93 26.59 -15.35
C THR A 654 -24.61 26.44 -13.99
N ASP A 655 -25.23 27.49 -13.48
CA ASP A 655 -26.05 27.44 -12.26
C ASP A 655 -27.18 26.40 -12.35
N ALA A 656 -27.74 26.21 -13.55
CA ALA A 656 -28.75 25.18 -13.79
C ALA A 656 -28.19 23.74 -13.60
N GLU A 657 -27.00 23.47 -14.09
CA GLU A 657 -26.33 22.18 -13.90
C GLU A 657 -25.99 21.92 -12.43
N LEU A 658 -25.47 22.95 -11.73
CA LEU A 658 -25.19 22.83 -10.29
C LEU A 658 -26.46 22.52 -9.50
N HIS A 659 -27.59 23.19 -9.80
CA HIS A 659 -28.85 22.94 -9.09
C HIS A 659 -29.47 21.59 -9.43
N ALA A 660 -29.32 21.11 -10.67
CA ALA A 660 -29.87 19.84 -11.12
C ALA A 660 -28.98 18.61 -10.67
N ALA A 661 -27.70 18.84 -10.42
CA ALA A 661 -26.77 17.76 -10.05
C ALA A 661 -27.14 17.14 -8.70
N PRO A 662 -27.07 15.79 -8.57
CA PRO A 662 -27.17 15.10 -7.29
C PRO A 662 -26.10 15.59 -6.28
N PRO A 663 -26.30 15.38 -4.97
CA PRO A 663 -25.44 15.96 -3.93
C PRO A 663 -23.94 15.68 -4.11
N TRP A 664 -23.58 14.42 -4.36
CA TRP A 664 -22.17 14.05 -4.54
C TRP A 664 -21.56 14.68 -5.80
N SER A 665 -22.27 14.63 -6.91
CA SER A 665 -21.82 15.25 -8.18
C SER A 665 -21.69 16.76 -8.05
N ARG A 666 -22.58 17.40 -7.31
CA ARG A 666 -22.52 18.84 -7.03
C ARG A 666 -21.27 19.18 -6.22
N ALA A 667 -20.93 18.37 -5.21
CA ALA A 667 -19.71 18.54 -4.45
C ALA A 667 -18.44 18.41 -5.34
N ILE A 668 -18.41 17.43 -6.26
CA ILE A 668 -17.34 17.31 -7.27
C ILE A 668 -17.27 18.55 -8.17
N LEU A 669 -18.41 19.08 -8.64
CA LEU A 669 -18.43 20.27 -9.50
C LEU A 669 -17.88 21.50 -8.76
N HIS A 670 -18.22 21.71 -7.49
CA HIS A 670 -17.63 22.75 -6.66
C HIS A 670 -16.13 22.55 -6.50
N THR A 671 -15.67 21.30 -6.35
CA THR A 671 -14.24 20.98 -6.26
C THR A 671 -13.49 21.30 -7.56
N LEU A 672 -14.08 20.97 -8.72
CA LEU A 672 -13.50 21.30 -10.02
C LEU A 672 -13.42 22.81 -10.24
N HIS A 673 -14.46 23.57 -9.83
CA HIS A 673 -14.45 25.04 -9.86
C HIS A 673 -13.35 25.64 -8.96
N ALA A 674 -13.21 25.10 -7.74
CA ALA A 674 -12.16 25.53 -6.83
C ALA A 674 -10.76 25.27 -7.42
N GLY A 675 -10.52 24.07 -8.02
CA GLY A 675 -9.28 23.74 -8.69
C GLY A 675 -8.98 24.64 -9.90
N ALA A 676 -9.98 24.93 -10.71
CA ALA A 676 -9.84 25.89 -11.83
C ALA A 676 -9.49 27.30 -11.33
N ALA A 677 -10.16 27.78 -10.28
CA ALA A 677 -9.90 29.06 -9.64
C ALA A 677 -8.48 29.15 -9.06
N GLN A 678 -8.00 28.06 -8.45
CA GLN A 678 -6.63 27.93 -7.96
C GLN A 678 -5.61 28.14 -9.10
N ASN A 679 -5.81 27.45 -10.22
CA ASN A 679 -4.92 27.55 -11.39
C ASN A 679 -4.98 28.96 -12.04
N ALA A 680 -6.13 29.61 -11.99
CA ALA A 680 -6.33 30.98 -12.50
C ALA A 680 -5.85 32.08 -11.53
N GLY A 681 -5.50 31.74 -10.28
CA GLY A 681 -5.15 32.71 -9.25
C GLY A 681 -6.35 33.48 -8.68
N ASP A 682 -7.58 32.98 -8.87
CA ASP A 682 -8.82 33.60 -8.34
C ASP A 682 -9.08 33.11 -6.90
N ALA A 683 -8.49 33.81 -5.94
CA ALA A 683 -8.62 33.47 -4.52
C ALA A 683 -10.07 33.59 -3.99
N VAL A 684 -10.88 34.47 -4.56
CA VAL A 684 -12.29 34.66 -4.12
C VAL A 684 -13.14 33.46 -4.47
N THR A 685 -13.09 33.01 -5.72
CA THR A 685 -13.81 31.82 -6.18
C THR A 685 -13.24 30.55 -5.49
N LEU A 686 -11.92 30.41 -5.36
CA LEU A 686 -11.30 29.31 -4.62
C LEU A 686 -11.87 29.20 -3.20
N GLY A 687 -11.96 30.32 -2.47
CA GLY A 687 -12.48 30.35 -1.10
C GLY A 687 -13.95 29.94 -0.99
N VAL A 688 -14.79 30.42 -1.88
CA VAL A 688 -16.23 30.09 -1.88
C VAL A 688 -16.46 28.64 -2.26
N GLU A 689 -15.86 28.19 -3.36
CA GLU A 689 -16.15 26.89 -3.94
C GLU A 689 -15.51 25.74 -3.13
N SER A 690 -14.29 25.91 -2.61
CA SER A 690 -13.68 24.94 -1.71
C SER A 690 -14.44 24.78 -0.39
N GLY A 691 -15.02 25.88 0.13
CA GLY A 691 -15.85 25.85 1.32
C GLY A 691 -17.14 25.04 1.10
N ARG A 692 -17.85 25.28 0.00
CA ARG A 692 -19.06 24.54 -0.37
C ARG A 692 -18.78 23.05 -0.60
N ALA A 693 -17.73 22.75 -1.34
CA ALA A 693 -17.32 21.35 -1.58
C ALA A 693 -17.04 20.61 -0.27
N LEU A 694 -16.28 21.22 0.64
CA LEU A 694 -15.94 20.62 1.93
C LEU A 694 -17.17 20.37 2.81
N GLU A 695 -18.09 21.34 2.89
CA GLU A 695 -19.35 21.22 3.63
C GLU A 695 -20.17 20.05 3.09
N MET A 696 -20.38 19.98 1.78
CA MET A 696 -21.18 18.93 1.14
C MET A 696 -20.55 17.53 1.30
N PHE A 697 -19.25 17.36 1.07
CA PHE A 697 -18.61 16.05 1.28
C PHE A 697 -18.63 15.62 2.74
N THR A 698 -18.54 16.57 3.68
CA THR A 698 -18.67 16.27 5.11
C THR A 698 -20.08 15.79 5.45
N GLU A 699 -21.13 16.43 4.89
CA GLU A 699 -22.53 16.02 5.05
C GLU A 699 -22.79 14.62 4.44
N ILE A 700 -22.23 14.35 3.25
CA ILE A 700 -22.35 13.05 2.57
C ILE A 700 -21.58 11.96 3.35
N GLY A 701 -20.53 12.34 4.09
CA GLY A 701 -19.64 11.42 4.78
C GLY A 701 -18.63 10.75 3.84
N ASP A 702 -18.29 11.38 2.69
CA ASP A 702 -17.28 10.87 1.76
C ASP A 702 -15.87 11.28 2.23
N PRO A 703 -15.04 10.32 2.71
CA PRO A 703 -13.71 10.65 3.24
C PRO A 703 -12.75 11.14 2.15
N TRP A 704 -12.83 10.59 0.92
CA TRP A 704 -11.96 11.03 -0.18
C TRP A 704 -12.31 12.45 -0.62
N GLY A 705 -13.59 12.74 -0.88
CA GLY A 705 -14.04 14.07 -1.26
C GLY A 705 -13.75 15.12 -0.18
N THR A 706 -13.97 14.77 1.09
CA THR A 706 -13.63 15.62 2.25
C THR A 706 -12.13 15.93 2.26
N GLY A 707 -11.27 14.93 2.04
CA GLY A 707 -9.82 15.12 1.98
C GLY A 707 -9.39 16.04 0.85
N PHE A 708 -9.92 15.82 -0.35
CA PHE A 708 -9.58 16.61 -1.53
C PHE A 708 -10.07 18.07 -1.42
N ALA A 709 -11.32 18.29 -0.97
CA ALA A 709 -11.85 19.63 -0.75
C ALA A 709 -11.12 20.37 0.38
N SER A 710 -10.68 19.66 1.42
CA SER A 710 -9.87 20.22 2.51
C SER A 710 -8.52 20.74 2.03
N GLN A 711 -7.90 20.09 1.08
CA GLN A 711 -6.65 20.55 0.47
C GLN A 711 -6.85 21.93 -0.19
N LEU A 712 -7.84 22.06 -1.05
CA LEU A 712 -8.16 23.34 -1.71
C LEU A 712 -8.54 24.43 -0.72
N ARG A 713 -9.30 24.06 0.33
CA ARG A 713 -9.68 24.98 1.41
C ARG A 713 -8.48 25.45 2.22
N ALA A 714 -7.56 24.56 2.56
CA ALA A 714 -6.34 24.89 3.29
C ALA A 714 -5.47 25.85 2.48
N GLU A 715 -5.36 25.65 1.16
CA GLU A 715 -4.61 26.54 0.29
C GLU A 715 -5.18 27.96 0.28
N TRP A 716 -6.50 28.09 0.15
CA TRP A 716 -7.16 29.39 0.26
C TRP A 716 -6.91 30.04 1.62
N LEU A 717 -7.01 29.31 2.73
CA LEU A 717 -6.75 29.82 4.07
C LEU A 717 -5.29 30.31 4.23
N ILE A 718 -4.33 29.64 3.60
CA ILE A 718 -2.92 30.09 3.56
C ILE A 718 -2.78 31.41 2.80
N LEU A 719 -3.43 31.55 1.63
CA LEU A 719 -3.43 32.77 0.86
C LEU A 719 -4.04 33.96 1.63
N GLU A 720 -5.05 33.70 2.48
CA GLU A 720 -5.68 34.70 3.36
C GLU A 720 -4.90 34.95 4.66
N GLY A 721 -3.76 34.24 4.91
CA GLY A 721 -2.98 34.36 6.13
C GLY A 721 -3.61 33.73 7.37
N ARG A 722 -4.63 32.86 7.21
CA ARG A 722 -5.40 32.18 8.28
C ARG A 722 -4.78 30.84 8.61
N LEU A 723 -3.53 30.84 9.06
CA LEU A 723 -2.71 29.63 9.20
C LEU A 723 -3.27 28.63 10.21
N ASP A 724 -3.78 29.07 11.37
CA ASP A 724 -4.35 28.20 12.39
C ASP A 724 -5.57 27.42 11.87
N GLU A 725 -6.40 28.07 11.05
CA GLU A 725 -7.57 27.44 10.47
C GLU A 725 -7.16 26.47 9.36
N ALA A 726 -6.12 26.77 8.59
CA ALA A 726 -5.57 25.88 7.59
C ALA A 726 -5.05 24.57 8.26
N LEU A 727 -4.32 24.68 9.36
CA LEU A 727 -3.88 23.52 10.15
C LEU A 727 -5.05 22.69 10.66
N LEU A 728 -6.07 23.35 11.21
CA LEU A 728 -7.25 22.65 11.75
C LEU A 728 -8.00 21.85 10.65
N VAL A 729 -8.11 22.41 9.44
CA VAL A 729 -8.77 21.75 8.31
C VAL A 729 -7.96 20.57 7.83
N THR A 730 -6.64 20.71 7.73
CA THR A 730 -5.75 19.61 7.28
C THR A 730 -5.68 18.48 8.29
N ASP A 731 -5.59 18.77 9.59
CA ASP A 731 -5.52 17.73 10.64
C ASP A 731 -6.80 16.88 10.69
N ARG A 732 -7.98 17.52 10.63
CA ARG A 732 -9.26 16.79 10.63
C ARG A 732 -9.43 15.87 9.42
N SER A 733 -8.85 16.25 8.30
CA SER A 733 -8.99 15.51 7.05
C SER A 733 -7.93 14.42 6.88
N SER A 734 -6.71 14.62 7.38
CA SER A 734 -5.62 13.66 7.23
C SER A 734 -5.91 12.31 7.88
N ASP A 735 -6.64 12.29 8.99
CA ASP A 735 -7.05 11.04 9.64
C ASP A 735 -8.11 10.29 8.84
N ALA A 736 -9.05 11.01 8.21
CA ALA A 736 -10.15 10.43 7.45
C ALA A 736 -9.69 9.76 6.15
N ILE A 737 -8.64 10.29 5.51
CA ILE A 737 -8.10 9.78 4.23
C ILE A 737 -6.85 8.92 4.39
N ARG A 738 -6.41 8.68 5.61
CA ARG A 738 -5.23 7.85 5.88
C ARG A 738 -5.38 6.46 5.28
N GLY A 739 -4.49 6.10 4.35
CA GLY A 739 -4.52 4.81 3.65
C GLY A 739 -5.49 4.73 2.46
N LEU A 740 -6.19 5.82 2.11
CA LEU A 740 -7.07 5.84 0.93
C LEU A 740 -6.32 6.21 -0.35
N THR A 741 -5.47 7.24 -0.29
CA THR A 741 -4.75 7.76 -1.47
C THR A 741 -3.42 8.41 -1.07
N SER A 742 -2.59 8.78 -2.08
CA SER A 742 -1.41 9.65 -1.92
C SER A 742 -1.78 11.07 -1.44
N VAL A 743 -3.02 11.52 -1.64
CA VAL A 743 -3.53 12.83 -1.18
C VAL A 743 -3.39 13.01 0.33
N SER A 744 -3.44 11.93 1.12
CA SER A 744 -3.19 12.00 2.57
C SER A 744 -1.81 12.56 2.91
N ASP A 745 -0.82 12.26 2.09
CA ASP A 745 0.56 12.69 2.28
C ASP A 745 0.76 14.14 1.87
N PHE A 746 0.07 14.56 0.82
CA PHE A 746 0.07 15.94 0.37
C PHE A 746 -0.52 16.89 1.43
N LEU A 747 -1.64 16.49 2.07
CA LEU A 747 -2.22 17.24 3.18
C LEU A 747 -1.28 17.30 4.39
N GLN A 748 -0.61 16.21 4.73
CA GLN A 748 0.41 16.21 5.79
C GLN A 748 1.59 17.11 5.45
N GLN A 749 2.09 17.09 4.21
CA GLN A 749 3.18 17.98 3.77
C GLN A 749 2.75 19.44 3.79
N ARG A 750 1.50 19.76 3.43
CA ARG A 750 0.97 21.12 3.53
C ARG A 750 0.74 21.57 4.97
N ALA A 751 0.23 20.72 5.85
CA ALA A 751 0.15 21.02 7.27
C ALA A 751 1.54 21.31 7.86
N GLN A 752 2.56 20.53 7.46
CA GLN A 752 3.95 20.80 7.81
C GLN A 752 4.46 22.11 7.20
N ALA A 753 4.13 22.42 5.96
CA ALA A 753 4.53 23.69 5.31
C ALA A 753 3.88 24.90 5.97
N VAL A 754 2.60 24.80 6.38
CA VAL A 754 1.89 25.86 7.13
C VAL A 754 2.46 26.01 8.54
N GLY A 755 2.89 24.92 9.18
CA GLY A 755 3.57 24.98 10.48
C GLY A 755 4.95 25.64 10.46
N ILE A 756 5.51 25.90 9.25
CA ILE A 756 6.79 26.59 9.04
C ILE A 756 6.59 28.09 8.76
N LEU A 757 5.43 28.48 8.23
CA LEU A 757 5.04 29.88 7.98
C LEU A 757 4.50 30.55 9.23
#